data_97990b791cf68bfa30169c5699ba1082
#
_entry.id   97990b791cf68bfa30169c5699ba1082
#
_cell.length_a   1.000
_cell.length_b   1.000
_cell.length_c   1.000
_cell.angle_alpha   90.00
_cell.angle_beta   90.00
_cell.angle_gamma   90.00
#
_symmetry.space_group_name_H-M   'P 1'
#
loop_
_entity.id
_entity.type
_entity.pdbx_description
1 polymer ?
#
loop_
_entity_poly.entity_id
_entity_poly.type
_entity_poly.pdbx_seq_one_letter_code
_entity_poly.pdbx_strand_id
1 'polypeptide(L)'
;LAWNRSGRAVVWLRFLIVPVWIAATVLAVAHLPSAFEAEAGELDSLLPRSSSALEVERKALKTFRLPLLSRTMVVAREPRGFSPTQASAAADYIAAADRSEGPNAVKAVPLTDAPGMLGAGGAATTIVAYLYLDPDLSEDESQESAERFAAGLERATSAPVVKVTGALPATRSETEIAESHLIWVELATAFLVVAILAFYFRSLGVPLLGLATVAIAYLCADRLLGWIAERYGLSIPREAEPVIVALIFGVLTDYLVFFVSGYRQRLRQGERTTEAVSKTTGELLPVILTAALMIAGATLTLLLSGVRFLSAFGPSMAVAVIVSALVAMTLVPAALAIFGRALLWPRGIGEQSSEDADVEQGAGGEEGGARGRLLGVAVRVPLLTTVICVVALLAAASGLRHLELGNPVMRGLPEASEPRQGYDAAAAGIGPGVLGPTMLVLEGEGIAERETELASFQSDLEGDRQIVGVLGPADQPLPLRSGVMLAPSGNAARYVLALDGDPDGAAATDSLGELEDELPAMLERSGLRGVRTGITGDTTIASELSEDTTTAFERVAPAALVVLLLLLWLLLRSWAAPLYLVGSSLLVVAAALGITVYVFQDLLGYGELAFFVPIASAILLLALGADYNVFLISRIWQEAEDQELRPAIRTAGIRAGRAITIAGFILALSFAAVALIPIQGFREIAFALFVGLLLDTLVARTLLVPALVALFGRGS
;
A
#
# COMPACT_ATOMS: atom_id res chain seq x y z
N LEU A 1 4.21 -41.08 2.02
CA LEU A 1 5.06 -41.87 1.06
C LEU A 1 5.41 -41.10 -0.21
N ALA A 2 4.50 -40.29 -0.79
CA ALA A 2 4.75 -39.52 -2.02
C ALA A 2 5.81 -38.43 -1.80
N TRP A 3 5.70 -37.63 -0.73
CA TRP A 3 6.58 -36.51 -0.41
C TRP A 3 8.02 -36.92 -0.08
N ASN A 4 8.23 -38.10 0.51
CA ASN A 4 9.57 -38.67 0.71
C ASN A 4 10.28 -39.06 -0.62
N ARG A 5 9.50 -39.31 -1.69
CA ARG A 5 10.07 -39.51 -3.03
C ARG A 5 10.51 -38.16 -3.63
N SER A 6 9.75 -37.10 -3.42
CA SER A 6 10.10 -35.75 -3.90
C SER A 6 11.40 -35.24 -3.25
N GLY A 7 11.57 -35.39 -1.92
CA GLY A 7 12.83 -35.05 -1.26
C GLY A 7 14.04 -35.76 -1.80
N ARG A 8 13.89 -37.05 -2.13
CA ARG A 8 14.96 -37.84 -2.80
C ARG A 8 15.24 -37.36 -4.23
N ALA A 9 14.21 -37.00 -4.97
CA ALA A 9 14.36 -36.44 -6.32
C ALA A 9 15.15 -35.15 -6.35
N VAL A 10 14.84 -34.19 -5.44
CA VAL A 10 15.57 -32.93 -5.33
C VAL A 10 17.05 -33.16 -5.00
N VAL A 11 17.36 -34.06 -4.06
CA VAL A 11 18.74 -34.39 -3.71
C VAL A 11 19.46 -35.06 -4.88
N TRP A 12 18.79 -35.91 -5.67
CA TRP A 12 19.37 -36.56 -6.85
C TRP A 12 19.65 -35.55 -7.96
N LEU A 13 18.74 -34.59 -8.19
CA LEU A 13 18.84 -33.55 -9.22
C LEU A 13 19.64 -32.30 -8.76
N ARG A 14 20.23 -32.30 -7.57
CA ARG A 14 20.85 -31.08 -6.97
C ARG A 14 21.84 -30.38 -7.89
N PHE A 15 22.67 -31.14 -8.62
CA PHE A 15 23.66 -30.56 -9.53
C PHE A 15 23.06 -29.97 -10.81
N LEU A 16 21.79 -30.30 -11.13
CA LEU A 16 21.04 -29.75 -12.26
C LEU A 16 20.21 -28.54 -11.82
N ILE A 17 19.63 -28.58 -10.62
CA ILE A 17 18.72 -27.53 -10.11
C ILE A 17 19.42 -26.17 -10.03
N VAL A 18 20.64 -26.12 -9.47
CA VAL A 18 21.37 -24.86 -9.30
C VAL A 18 21.69 -24.18 -10.65
N PRO A 19 22.32 -24.89 -11.64
CA PRO A 19 22.54 -24.30 -12.96
C PRO A 19 21.25 -23.92 -13.69
N VAL A 20 20.17 -24.68 -13.52
CA VAL A 20 18.87 -24.37 -14.15
C VAL A 20 18.30 -23.06 -13.61
N TRP A 21 18.34 -22.81 -12.30
CA TRP A 21 17.89 -21.54 -11.74
C TRP A 21 18.75 -20.37 -12.21
N ILE A 22 20.08 -20.53 -12.23
CA ILE A 22 21.00 -19.50 -12.74
C ILE A 22 20.69 -19.21 -14.21
N ALA A 23 20.55 -20.25 -15.04
CA ALA A 23 20.23 -20.08 -16.45
C ALA A 23 18.85 -19.45 -16.66
N ALA A 24 17.83 -19.87 -15.90
CA ALA A 24 16.49 -19.30 -15.95
C ALA A 24 16.51 -17.80 -15.59
N THR A 25 17.23 -17.42 -14.53
CA THR A 25 17.38 -16.02 -14.14
C THR A 25 18.08 -15.19 -15.21
N VAL A 26 19.20 -15.69 -15.76
CA VAL A 26 19.94 -15.00 -16.84
C VAL A 26 19.07 -14.84 -18.10
N LEU A 27 18.35 -15.89 -18.48
CA LEU A 27 17.44 -15.84 -19.63
C LEU A 27 16.26 -14.89 -19.38
N ALA A 28 15.69 -14.91 -18.19
CA ALA A 28 14.60 -14.00 -17.83
C ALA A 28 15.05 -12.55 -17.91
N VAL A 29 16.19 -12.21 -17.30
CA VAL A 29 16.76 -10.84 -17.33
C VAL A 29 17.12 -10.40 -18.75
N ALA A 30 17.61 -11.32 -19.60
CA ALA A 30 18.03 -10.97 -20.96
C ALA A 30 16.87 -10.81 -21.95
N HIS A 31 15.70 -11.43 -21.72
CA HIS A 31 14.66 -11.53 -22.74
C HIS A 31 13.27 -11.05 -22.30
N LEU A 32 13.04 -10.90 -21.00
CA LEU A 32 11.75 -10.45 -20.48
C LEU A 32 11.85 -9.01 -19.96
N PRO A 33 10.80 -8.21 -20.14
CA PRO A 33 10.75 -6.85 -19.59
C PRO A 33 10.71 -6.88 -18.05
N SER A 34 11.20 -5.84 -17.40
CA SER A 34 10.97 -5.60 -15.98
C SER A 34 9.54 -5.13 -15.75
N ALA A 35 8.95 -5.53 -14.63
CA ALA A 35 7.62 -5.06 -14.24
C ALA A 35 7.63 -3.58 -13.84
N PHE A 36 8.75 -3.10 -13.32
CA PHE A 36 8.88 -1.78 -12.71
C PHE A 36 9.69 -0.78 -13.54
N GLU A 37 10.30 -1.19 -14.67
CA GLU A 37 10.96 -0.29 -15.63
C GLU A 37 10.01 0.30 -16.67
N ALA A 38 8.76 -0.21 -16.79
CA ALA A 38 7.76 0.36 -17.68
C ALA A 38 7.31 1.73 -17.18
N GLU A 39 7.08 2.68 -18.12
CA GLU A 39 6.61 4.02 -17.78
C GLU A 39 5.39 3.98 -16.85
N ALA A 40 5.41 4.80 -15.80
CA ALA A 40 4.27 4.98 -14.92
C ALA A 40 3.09 5.46 -15.76
N GLY A 41 2.01 4.70 -15.75
CA GLY A 41 0.80 5.11 -16.47
C GLY A 41 0.19 6.35 -15.81
N GLU A 42 -0.46 7.18 -16.62
CA GLU A 42 -1.22 8.36 -16.23
C GLU A 42 -2.13 8.12 -15.00
N LEU A 43 -2.51 9.17 -14.27
CA LEU A 43 -3.51 9.14 -13.17
C LEU A 43 -4.76 8.31 -13.53
N ASP A 44 -5.13 8.27 -14.80
CA ASP A 44 -6.16 7.39 -15.35
C ASP A 44 -5.91 5.90 -15.08
N SER A 45 -4.69 5.49 -14.72
CA SER A 45 -4.35 4.10 -14.38
C SER A 45 -4.83 3.67 -12.99
N LEU A 46 -5.09 4.61 -12.10
CA LEU A 46 -5.55 4.33 -10.73
C LEU A 46 -7.07 4.12 -10.69
N LEU A 47 -7.81 4.76 -11.58
CA LEU A 47 -9.26 4.80 -11.56
C LEU A 47 -9.92 3.64 -12.32
N PRO A 48 -11.11 3.21 -11.90
CA PRO A 48 -11.91 2.28 -12.67
C PRO A 48 -12.26 2.88 -14.03
N ARG A 49 -12.38 2.03 -15.07
CA ARG A 49 -12.87 2.47 -16.41
C ARG A 49 -14.29 3.03 -16.37
N SER A 50 -15.01 2.80 -15.29
CA SER A 50 -16.39 3.23 -15.04
C SER A 50 -16.51 4.47 -14.17
N SER A 51 -15.41 5.21 -13.90
CA SER A 51 -15.45 6.44 -13.10
C SER A 51 -16.41 7.46 -13.72
N SER A 52 -17.39 7.90 -12.93
CA SER A 52 -18.36 8.92 -13.34
C SER A 52 -17.68 10.28 -13.47
N ALA A 53 -16.73 10.58 -12.60
CA ALA A 53 -15.93 11.81 -12.64
C ALA A 53 -15.17 11.95 -13.95
N LEU A 54 -14.48 10.90 -14.40
CA LEU A 54 -13.75 10.89 -15.68
C LEU A 54 -14.68 10.97 -16.90
N GLU A 55 -15.88 10.41 -16.82
CA GLU A 55 -16.87 10.51 -17.89
C GLU A 55 -17.34 11.96 -18.03
N VAL A 56 -17.65 12.61 -16.90
CA VAL A 56 -18.06 14.02 -16.85
C VAL A 56 -16.91 14.91 -17.36
N GLU A 57 -15.67 14.69 -16.93
CA GLU A 57 -14.49 15.46 -17.37
C GLU A 57 -14.29 15.36 -18.90
N ARG A 58 -14.31 14.14 -19.45
CA ARG A 58 -14.19 13.93 -20.90
C ARG A 58 -15.34 14.56 -21.69
N LYS A 59 -16.55 14.54 -21.15
CA LYS A 59 -17.71 15.16 -21.77
C LYS A 59 -17.62 16.68 -21.69
N ALA A 60 -17.21 17.23 -20.56
CA ALA A 60 -16.99 18.65 -20.36
C ALA A 60 -15.92 19.19 -21.33
N LEU A 61 -14.81 18.47 -21.50
CA LEU A 61 -13.76 18.83 -22.45
C LEU A 61 -14.27 18.95 -23.90
N LYS A 62 -15.14 18.02 -24.32
CA LYS A 62 -15.77 18.07 -25.65
C LYS A 62 -16.79 19.20 -25.77
N THR A 63 -17.54 19.49 -24.70
CA THR A 63 -18.62 20.47 -24.68
C THR A 63 -18.09 21.92 -24.64
N PHE A 64 -17.07 22.17 -23.82
CA PHE A 64 -16.51 23.52 -23.60
C PHE A 64 -15.24 23.79 -24.42
N ARG A 65 -14.64 22.74 -25.02
CA ARG A 65 -13.40 22.82 -25.83
C ARG A 65 -12.19 23.42 -25.09
N LEU A 66 -12.28 23.61 -23.80
CA LEU A 66 -11.23 24.12 -22.94
C LEU A 66 -11.23 23.31 -21.64
N PRO A 67 -10.13 22.66 -21.25
CA PRO A 67 -10.02 22.09 -19.92
C PRO A 67 -10.10 23.21 -18.88
N LEU A 68 -10.79 23.01 -17.78
CA LEU A 68 -10.82 23.96 -16.67
C LEU A 68 -10.23 23.36 -15.38
N LEU A 69 -10.05 22.06 -15.33
CA LEU A 69 -9.30 21.40 -14.27
C LEU A 69 -7.84 21.33 -14.68
N SER A 70 -6.98 21.91 -13.86
CA SER A 70 -5.54 21.80 -13.98
C SER A 70 -5.02 21.00 -12.80
N ARG A 71 -4.19 20.01 -13.09
CA ARG A 71 -3.51 19.19 -12.08
C ARG A 71 -2.07 19.63 -11.84
N THR A 72 -1.66 20.72 -12.47
CA THR A 72 -0.34 21.36 -12.28
C THR A 72 -0.53 22.85 -11.99
N MET A 73 0.00 23.32 -10.91
CA MET A 73 -0.17 24.69 -10.43
C MET A 73 1.15 25.28 -9.99
N VAL A 74 1.27 26.59 -10.09
CA VAL A 74 2.37 27.35 -9.49
C VAL A 74 1.82 28.27 -8.42
N VAL A 75 2.30 28.09 -7.20
CA VAL A 75 1.91 28.89 -6.04
C VAL A 75 3.02 29.89 -5.74
N ALA A 76 2.69 31.19 -5.75
CA ALA A 76 3.57 32.25 -5.29
C ALA A 76 3.00 32.87 -3.99
N ARG A 77 3.82 32.93 -2.95
CA ARG A 77 3.40 33.48 -1.65
C ARG A 77 4.34 34.54 -1.14
N GLU A 78 3.78 35.67 -0.74
CA GLU A 78 4.41 36.77 0.00
C GLU A 78 3.61 37.00 1.31
N PRO A 79 4.07 36.46 2.46
CA PRO A 79 3.31 36.52 3.71
C PRO A 79 2.96 37.93 4.17
N ARG A 80 3.70 38.93 3.71
CA ARG A 80 3.46 40.37 4.03
C ARG A 80 2.51 41.03 3.06
N GLY A 81 2.05 40.32 2.04
CA GLY A 81 1.25 40.82 0.93
C GLY A 81 2.09 41.37 -0.22
N PHE A 82 1.64 41.08 -1.44
CA PHE A 82 2.26 41.59 -2.65
C PHE A 82 2.06 43.11 -2.73
N SER A 83 3.12 43.84 -3.03
CA SER A 83 2.99 45.25 -3.38
C SER A 83 2.21 45.42 -4.69
N PRO A 84 1.59 46.57 -4.95
CA PRO A 84 0.88 46.82 -6.22
C PRO A 84 1.75 46.60 -7.46
N THR A 85 3.05 46.86 -7.37
CA THR A 85 4.02 46.66 -8.46
C THR A 85 4.29 45.16 -8.68
N GLN A 86 4.40 44.38 -7.62
CA GLN A 86 4.56 42.93 -7.72
C GLN A 86 3.29 42.24 -8.27
N ALA A 87 2.12 42.64 -7.79
CA ALA A 87 0.84 42.14 -8.27
C ALA A 87 0.61 42.47 -9.76
N SER A 88 0.93 43.70 -10.18
CA SER A 88 0.87 44.07 -11.61
C SER A 88 1.87 43.28 -12.45
N ALA A 89 3.12 43.09 -11.97
CA ALA A 89 4.11 42.33 -12.68
C ALA A 89 3.73 40.83 -12.81
N ALA A 90 3.11 40.23 -11.77
CA ALA A 90 2.54 38.92 -11.83
C ALA A 90 1.41 38.82 -12.89
N ALA A 91 0.47 39.77 -12.87
CA ALA A 91 -0.62 39.81 -13.82
C ALA A 91 -0.11 39.92 -15.27
N ASP A 92 0.85 40.84 -15.51
CA ASP A 92 1.45 41.04 -16.84
C ASP A 92 2.19 39.77 -17.32
N TYR A 93 2.93 39.08 -16.43
CA TYR A 93 3.62 37.86 -16.73
C TYR A 93 2.63 36.73 -17.09
N ILE A 94 1.60 36.52 -16.28
CA ILE A 94 0.57 35.47 -16.51
C ILE A 94 -0.18 35.78 -17.82
N ALA A 95 -0.57 37.04 -18.05
CA ALA A 95 -1.24 37.43 -19.29
C ALA A 95 -0.32 37.33 -20.54
N ALA A 96 0.99 37.45 -20.39
CA ALA A 96 1.95 37.24 -21.47
C ALA A 96 2.08 35.73 -21.77
N ALA A 97 2.09 34.86 -20.76
CA ALA A 97 2.09 33.42 -20.95
C ALA A 97 0.83 32.94 -21.68
N ASP A 98 -0.35 33.46 -21.34
CA ASP A 98 -1.62 33.11 -21.99
C ASP A 98 -1.66 33.49 -23.50
N ARG A 99 -0.87 34.47 -23.91
CA ARG A 99 -0.74 34.90 -25.32
C ARG A 99 0.31 34.12 -26.10
N SER A 100 1.09 33.29 -25.43
CA SER A 100 2.11 32.47 -26.11
C SER A 100 1.45 31.38 -26.97
N GLU A 101 2.00 31.21 -28.21
CA GLU A 101 1.56 30.16 -29.12
C GLU A 101 2.77 29.22 -29.40
N GLY A 102 2.53 27.93 -29.48
CA GLY A 102 3.55 26.95 -29.79
C GLY A 102 3.40 25.68 -28.98
N PRO A 103 4.16 24.61 -29.30
CA PRO A 103 4.03 23.32 -28.61
C PRO A 103 4.38 23.34 -27.11
N ASN A 104 5.08 24.37 -26.66
CA ASN A 104 5.41 24.59 -25.23
C ASN A 104 4.67 25.79 -24.62
N ALA A 105 3.55 26.18 -25.23
CA ALA A 105 2.75 27.29 -24.71
C ALA A 105 2.07 26.87 -23.41
N VAL A 106 2.29 27.66 -22.34
CA VAL A 106 1.65 27.48 -21.05
C VAL A 106 0.52 28.50 -20.97
N LYS A 107 -0.71 28.04 -20.82
CA LYS A 107 -1.83 28.91 -20.47
C LYS A 107 -2.01 28.87 -18.96
N ALA A 108 -2.23 30.04 -18.36
CA ALA A 108 -2.31 30.13 -16.92
C ALA A 108 -3.50 30.97 -16.46
N VAL A 109 -4.27 30.47 -15.50
CA VAL A 109 -5.38 31.20 -14.88
C VAL A 109 -5.03 31.47 -13.42
N PRO A 110 -4.89 32.72 -13.00
CA PRO A 110 -4.56 33.05 -11.61
C PRO A 110 -5.79 33.07 -10.71
N LEU A 111 -5.63 32.59 -9.48
CA LEU A 111 -6.52 32.78 -8.33
C LEU A 111 -5.74 33.45 -7.19
N THR A 112 -6.37 34.32 -6.41
CA THR A 112 -5.76 35.05 -5.28
C THR A 112 -6.66 35.05 -4.06
N ASP A 113 -6.07 35.27 -2.88
CA ASP A 113 -6.75 35.45 -1.59
C ASP A 113 -7.36 36.85 -1.41
N ALA A 114 -7.17 37.77 -2.36
CA ALA A 114 -7.78 39.09 -2.30
C ALA A 114 -9.10 39.13 -3.10
N PRO A 115 -10.14 39.84 -2.62
CA PRO A 115 -11.36 40.01 -3.37
C PRO A 115 -11.09 40.76 -4.69
N GLY A 116 -11.37 40.11 -5.80
CA GLY A 116 -11.14 40.64 -7.15
C GLY A 116 -9.90 40.07 -7.81
N MET A 117 -9.77 40.35 -9.14
CA MET A 117 -8.58 39.92 -9.91
C MET A 117 -7.31 40.65 -9.47
N LEU A 118 -6.15 40.08 -9.77
CA LEU A 118 -4.83 40.70 -9.60
C LEU A 118 -4.85 42.16 -10.03
N GLY A 119 -4.73 43.07 -9.05
CA GLY A 119 -4.68 44.53 -9.29
C GLY A 119 -5.89 45.36 -8.80
N ALA A 120 -6.96 44.74 -8.28
CA ALA A 120 -8.17 45.44 -7.86
C ALA A 120 -8.33 45.54 -6.32
N GLY A 121 -7.37 46.16 -5.61
CA GLY A 121 -7.67 46.81 -4.35
C GLY A 121 -7.40 46.10 -3.03
N GLY A 122 -6.74 44.94 -2.99
CA GLY A 122 -6.26 44.29 -1.75
C GLY A 122 -4.82 43.80 -1.89
N ALA A 123 -4.03 43.79 -0.80
CA ALA A 123 -2.71 43.15 -0.82
C ALA A 123 -2.89 41.64 -0.76
N ALA A 124 -3.00 40.98 -1.90
CA ALA A 124 -2.98 39.51 -1.96
C ALA A 124 -1.71 39.01 -1.29
N THR A 125 -1.79 37.91 -0.52
CA THR A 125 -0.63 37.24 0.06
C THR A 125 -0.23 36.01 -0.73
N THR A 126 -1.14 35.45 -1.52
CA THR A 126 -0.96 34.21 -2.25
C THR A 126 -1.60 34.30 -3.63
N ILE A 127 -0.86 33.82 -4.64
CA ILE A 127 -1.29 33.67 -6.03
C ILE A 127 -1.16 32.21 -6.39
N VAL A 128 -2.23 31.57 -6.81
CA VAL A 128 -2.23 30.21 -7.39
C VAL A 128 -2.48 30.34 -8.89
N ALA A 129 -1.51 29.98 -9.70
CA ALA A 129 -1.63 29.96 -11.17
C ALA A 129 -1.91 28.52 -11.62
N TYR A 130 -3.10 28.25 -12.11
CA TYR A 130 -3.46 26.97 -12.73
C TYR A 130 -2.86 26.92 -14.12
N LEU A 131 -2.01 25.91 -14.38
CA LEU A 131 -1.33 25.75 -15.65
C LEU A 131 -2.05 24.76 -16.55
N TYR A 132 -2.30 25.14 -17.78
CA TYR A 132 -2.86 24.30 -18.82
C TYR A 132 -1.76 24.06 -19.85
N LEU A 133 -1.21 22.86 -19.81
CA LEU A 133 -0.15 22.38 -20.68
C LEU A 133 -0.75 21.60 -21.85
N ASP A 134 0.02 21.48 -22.93
CA ASP A 134 -0.39 20.68 -24.09
C ASP A 134 -0.47 19.19 -23.67
N PRO A 135 -1.59 18.52 -23.89
CA PRO A 135 -1.74 17.10 -23.57
C PRO A 135 -0.78 16.15 -24.30
N ASP A 136 -0.21 16.60 -25.42
CA ASP A 136 0.75 15.82 -26.22
C ASP A 136 2.19 15.90 -25.67
N LEU A 137 2.45 16.73 -24.64
CA LEU A 137 3.76 16.80 -23.99
C LEU A 137 3.99 15.55 -23.12
N SER A 138 5.22 15.08 -23.11
CA SER A 138 5.65 14.08 -22.13
C SER A 138 5.61 14.65 -20.70
N GLU A 139 5.60 13.77 -19.70
CA GLU A 139 5.62 14.19 -18.28
C GLU A 139 6.83 15.09 -17.97
N ASP A 140 8.01 14.75 -18.51
CA ASP A 140 9.25 15.53 -18.34
C ASP A 140 9.14 16.93 -18.96
N GLU A 141 8.61 17.03 -20.18
CA GLU A 141 8.41 18.30 -20.87
C GLU A 141 7.35 19.17 -20.17
N SER A 142 6.32 18.54 -19.63
CA SER A 142 5.28 19.20 -18.85
C SER A 142 5.84 19.79 -17.56
N GLN A 143 6.64 19.01 -16.82
CA GLN A 143 7.32 19.45 -15.61
C GLN A 143 8.29 20.60 -15.90
N GLU A 144 9.14 20.47 -16.91
CA GLU A 144 10.09 21.53 -17.32
C GLU A 144 9.37 22.82 -17.72
N SER A 145 8.19 22.70 -18.34
CA SER A 145 7.38 23.86 -18.70
C SER A 145 6.79 24.56 -17.48
N ALA A 146 6.33 23.79 -16.49
CA ALA A 146 5.85 24.32 -15.23
C ALA A 146 6.97 24.98 -14.40
N GLU A 147 8.15 24.38 -14.34
CA GLU A 147 9.32 24.95 -13.66
C GLU A 147 9.81 26.24 -14.32
N ARG A 148 9.84 26.27 -15.65
CA ARG A 148 10.16 27.50 -16.41
C ARG A 148 9.17 28.63 -16.13
N PHE A 149 7.87 28.28 -16.04
CA PHE A 149 6.84 29.24 -15.67
C PHE A 149 7.02 29.72 -14.23
N ALA A 150 7.28 28.83 -13.28
CA ALA A 150 7.53 29.18 -11.88
C ALA A 150 8.75 30.13 -11.73
N ALA A 151 9.85 29.82 -12.40
CA ALA A 151 11.05 30.67 -12.40
C ALA A 151 10.79 32.04 -13.04
N GLY A 152 9.90 32.13 -14.00
CA GLY A 152 9.47 33.40 -14.60
C GLY A 152 8.60 34.23 -13.62
N LEU A 153 7.67 33.58 -12.96
CA LEU A 153 6.81 34.22 -11.96
C LEU A 153 7.62 34.69 -10.74
N GLU A 154 8.61 33.91 -10.30
CA GLU A 154 9.54 34.29 -9.22
C GLU A 154 10.29 35.56 -9.58
N ARG A 155 10.85 35.67 -10.79
CA ARG A 155 11.52 36.88 -11.27
C ARG A 155 10.60 38.09 -11.36
N ALA A 156 9.34 37.88 -11.75
CA ALA A 156 8.36 38.97 -11.87
C ALA A 156 7.91 39.46 -10.49
N THR A 157 7.68 38.57 -9.54
CA THR A 157 7.15 38.88 -8.22
C THR A 157 8.19 39.12 -7.16
N SER A 158 9.39 38.51 -7.30
CA SER A 158 10.41 38.41 -6.23
C SER A 158 9.83 37.83 -4.93
N ALA A 159 8.83 36.97 -5.02
CA ALA A 159 8.20 36.36 -3.87
C ALA A 159 9.16 35.36 -3.20
N PRO A 160 9.18 35.26 -1.87
CA PRO A 160 10.08 34.33 -1.17
C PRO A 160 9.75 32.87 -1.36
N VAL A 161 8.52 32.57 -1.76
CA VAL A 161 8.06 31.21 -2.06
C VAL A 161 7.38 31.23 -3.42
N VAL A 162 7.97 30.50 -4.39
CA VAL A 162 7.34 30.16 -5.67
C VAL A 162 7.60 28.68 -5.91
N LYS A 163 6.55 27.87 -6.02
CA LYS A 163 6.65 26.42 -6.08
C LYS A 163 5.66 25.82 -7.07
N VAL A 164 6.08 24.76 -7.75
CA VAL A 164 5.22 23.91 -8.56
C VAL A 164 4.53 22.90 -7.64
N THR A 165 3.21 22.74 -7.78
CA THR A 165 2.40 21.81 -6.97
C THR A 165 1.19 21.31 -7.78
N GLY A 166 0.36 20.50 -7.15
CA GLY A 166 -0.81 19.86 -7.75
C GLY A 166 -0.64 18.35 -7.85
N ALA A 167 -1.68 17.64 -8.27
CA ALA A 167 -1.72 16.19 -8.25
C ALA A 167 -0.63 15.55 -9.14
N LEU A 168 -0.39 16.07 -10.37
CA LEU A 168 0.64 15.51 -11.28
C LEU A 168 2.06 15.70 -10.74
N PRO A 169 2.52 16.91 -10.37
CA PRO A 169 3.84 17.09 -9.75
C PRO A 169 4.02 16.30 -8.47
N ALA A 170 2.96 16.12 -7.68
CA ALA A 170 3.03 15.35 -6.45
C ALA A 170 3.20 13.86 -6.70
N THR A 171 2.42 13.25 -7.61
CA THR A 171 2.56 11.83 -7.99
C THR A 171 3.94 11.53 -8.58
N ARG A 172 4.45 12.43 -9.44
CA ARG A 172 5.82 12.32 -9.95
C ARG A 172 6.85 12.35 -8.82
N SER A 173 6.75 13.33 -7.93
CA SER A 173 7.65 13.45 -6.77
C SER A 173 7.58 12.23 -5.85
N GLU A 174 6.38 11.66 -5.68
CA GLU A 174 6.18 10.41 -4.94
C GLU A 174 6.97 9.26 -5.57
N THR A 175 6.85 9.07 -6.87
CA THR A 175 7.58 8.05 -7.63
C THR A 175 9.10 8.25 -7.52
N GLU A 176 9.61 9.46 -7.77
CA GLU A 176 11.03 9.77 -7.68
C GLU A 176 11.59 9.54 -6.27
N ILE A 177 10.85 9.92 -5.23
CA ILE A 177 11.23 9.70 -3.83
C ILE A 177 11.24 8.19 -3.51
N ALA A 178 10.21 7.45 -3.94
CA ALA A 178 10.14 6.01 -3.72
C ALA A 178 11.31 5.29 -4.39
N GLU A 179 11.60 5.59 -5.66
CA GLU A 179 12.73 5.02 -6.41
C GLU A 179 14.09 5.33 -5.76
N SER A 180 14.31 6.58 -5.37
CA SER A 180 15.57 7.00 -4.73
C SER A 180 15.82 6.34 -3.37
N HIS A 181 14.75 5.95 -2.67
CA HIS A 181 14.83 5.28 -1.36
C HIS A 181 14.79 3.76 -1.45
N LEU A 182 14.39 3.18 -2.59
CA LEU A 182 14.26 1.73 -2.75
C LEU A 182 15.56 0.99 -2.43
N ILE A 183 16.70 1.50 -2.90
CA ILE A 183 18.01 0.92 -2.61
C ILE A 183 18.30 0.86 -1.09
N TRP A 184 17.85 1.86 -0.33
CA TRP A 184 18.03 1.88 1.12
C TRP A 184 17.11 0.87 1.82
N VAL A 185 15.89 0.66 1.31
CA VAL A 185 14.97 -0.39 1.78
C VAL A 185 15.58 -1.76 1.54
N GLU A 186 16.10 -2.02 0.33
CA GLU A 186 16.76 -3.28 -0.02
C GLU A 186 17.99 -3.56 0.85
N LEU A 187 18.87 -2.57 0.98
CA LEU A 187 20.09 -2.70 1.80
C LEU A 187 19.76 -2.89 3.28
N ALA A 188 18.79 -2.15 3.82
CA ALA A 188 18.38 -2.30 5.21
C ALA A 188 17.75 -3.68 5.45
N THR A 189 16.86 -4.12 4.56
CA THR A 189 16.24 -5.45 4.63
C THR A 189 17.29 -6.54 4.52
N ALA A 190 18.19 -6.46 3.53
CA ALA A 190 19.29 -7.42 3.36
C ALA A 190 20.18 -7.47 4.60
N PHE A 191 20.56 -6.30 5.14
CA PHE A 191 21.38 -6.21 6.36
C PHE A 191 20.68 -6.85 7.57
N LEU A 192 19.40 -6.52 7.80
CA LEU A 192 18.60 -7.08 8.89
C LEU A 192 18.50 -8.60 8.79
N VAL A 193 18.16 -9.11 7.61
CA VAL A 193 18.07 -10.55 7.33
C VAL A 193 19.42 -11.24 7.57
N VAL A 194 20.51 -10.71 7.02
CA VAL A 194 21.88 -11.24 7.22
C VAL A 194 22.25 -11.24 8.69
N ALA A 195 22.04 -10.13 9.39
CA ALA A 195 22.38 -9.99 10.80
C ALA A 195 21.61 -11.00 11.67
N ILE A 196 20.30 -11.12 11.47
CA ILE A 196 19.48 -12.05 12.25
C ILE A 196 19.85 -13.51 11.95
N LEU A 197 20.00 -13.88 10.66
CA LEU A 197 20.40 -15.23 10.27
C LEU A 197 21.81 -15.59 10.78
N ALA A 198 22.77 -14.66 10.65
CA ALA A 198 24.13 -14.85 11.14
C ALA A 198 24.14 -15.04 12.66
N PHE A 199 23.39 -14.23 13.39
CA PHE A 199 23.27 -14.31 14.84
C PHE A 199 22.59 -15.62 15.28
N TYR A 200 21.49 -15.99 14.64
CA TYR A 200 20.71 -17.18 15.01
C TYR A 200 21.41 -18.48 14.67
N PHE A 201 21.92 -18.62 13.45
CA PHE A 201 22.62 -19.82 13.03
C PHE A 201 24.10 -19.83 13.42
N ARG A 202 24.64 -18.68 13.84
CA ARG A 202 26.06 -18.45 14.12
C ARG A 202 26.95 -18.92 12.96
N SER A 203 26.51 -18.61 11.74
CA SER A 203 27.07 -19.04 10.47
C SER A 203 27.04 -17.89 9.48
N LEU A 204 28.02 -17.84 8.56
CA LEU A 204 28.04 -16.90 7.43
C LEU A 204 27.49 -17.53 6.14
N GLY A 205 27.54 -18.84 6.03
CA GLY A 205 27.06 -19.53 4.82
C GLY A 205 25.53 -19.49 4.67
N VAL A 206 24.78 -19.55 5.77
CA VAL A 206 23.31 -19.48 5.72
C VAL A 206 22.79 -18.12 5.24
N PRO A 207 23.26 -16.98 5.75
CA PRO A 207 22.91 -15.68 5.22
C PRO A 207 23.25 -15.49 3.74
N LEU A 208 24.44 -15.94 3.31
CA LEU A 208 24.84 -15.86 1.91
C LEU A 208 23.93 -16.68 1.00
N LEU A 209 23.54 -17.88 1.44
CA LEU A 209 22.54 -18.69 0.72
C LEU A 209 21.20 -17.95 0.67
N GLY A 210 20.78 -17.33 1.77
CA GLY A 210 19.56 -16.51 1.84
C GLY A 210 19.57 -15.39 0.80
N LEU A 211 20.62 -14.56 0.79
CA LEU A 211 20.74 -13.47 -0.19
C LEU A 211 20.73 -13.98 -1.63
N ALA A 212 21.49 -15.06 -1.93
CA ALA A 212 21.53 -15.61 -3.27
C ALA A 212 20.16 -16.14 -3.74
N THR A 213 19.40 -16.78 -2.84
CA THR A 213 18.06 -17.29 -3.17
C THR A 213 17.04 -16.17 -3.31
N VAL A 214 17.13 -15.12 -2.48
CA VAL A 214 16.28 -13.93 -2.58
C VAL A 214 16.53 -13.20 -3.90
N ALA A 215 17.80 -12.97 -4.27
CA ALA A 215 18.14 -12.31 -5.54
C ALA A 215 17.59 -13.07 -6.75
N ILE A 216 17.73 -14.41 -6.77
CA ILE A 216 17.17 -15.25 -7.84
C ILE A 216 15.64 -15.15 -7.87
N ALA A 217 14.98 -15.22 -6.71
CA ALA A 217 13.52 -15.13 -6.63
C ALA A 217 13.00 -13.77 -7.08
N TYR A 218 13.64 -12.67 -6.64
CA TYR A 218 13.26 -11.32 -7.02
C TYR A 218 13.40 -11.08 -8.52
N LEU A 219 14.57 -11.36 -9.10
CA LEU A 219 14.80 -11.20 -10.53
C LEU A 219 13.85 -12.05 -11.38
N CYS A 220 13.58 -13.29 -10.98
CA CYS A 220 12.62 -14.12 -11.69
C CYS A 220 11.18 -13.61 -11.54
N ALA A 221 10.79 -13.14 -10.35
CA ALA A 221 9.46 -12.61 -10.10
C ALA A 221 9.23 -11.31 -10.87
N ASP A 222 10.17 -10.36 -10.83
CA ASP A 222 10.12 -9.09 -11.57
C ASP A 222 9.92 -9.35 -13.07
N ARG A 223 10.79 -10.15 -13.69
CA ARG A 223 10.72 -10.42 -15.13
C ARG A 223 9.45 -11.20 -15.52
N LEU A 224 9.00 -12.13 -14.69
CA LEU A 224 7.74 -12.84 -14.93
C LEU A 224 6.54 -11.91 -14.83
N LEU A 225 6.54 -11.00 -13.85
CA LEU A 225 5.52 -9.96 -13.69
C LEU A 225 5.49 -9.01 -14.89
N GLY A 226 6.64 -8.55 -15.37
CA GLY A 226 6.74 -7.70 -16.56
C GLY A 226 6.17 -8.38 -17.80
N TRP A 227 6.47 -9.66 -18.00
CA TRP A 227 5.89 -10.44 -19.09
C TRP A 227 4.37 -10.59 -18.98
N ILE A 228 3.86 -10.84 -17.75
CA ILE A 228 2.41 -10.93 -17.49
C ILE A 228 1.76 -9.57 -17.76
N ALA A 229 2.36 -8.49 -17.28
CA ALA A 229 1.87 -7.12 -17.45
C ALA A 229 1.73 -6.78 -18.94
N GLU A 230 2.77 -7.01 -19.72
CA GLU A 230 2.75 -6.78 -21.17
C GLU A 230 1.71 -7.67 -21.88
N ARG A 231 1.64 -8.95 -21.51
CA ARG A 231 0.76 -9.92 -22.19
C ARG A 231 -0.73 -9.69 -21.94
N TYR A 232 -1.09 -9.19 -20.74
CA TYR A 232 -2.47 -9.01 -20.31
C TYR A 232 -2.89 -7.55 -20.16
N GLY A 233 -2.00 -6.60 -20.47
CA GLY A 233 -2.26 -5.17 -20.35
C GLY A 233 -2.51 -4.73 -18.91
N LEU A 234 -1.76 -5.29 -17.95
CA LEU A 234 -1.83 -4.92 -16.54
C LEU A 234 -0.83 -3.81 -16.27
N SER A 235 -1.28 -2.72 -15.66
CA SER A 235 -0.39 -1.69 -15.11
C SER A 235 -0.04 -2.07 -13.68
N ILE A 236 1.21 -2.43 -13.42
CA ILE A 236 1.68 -2.74 -12.07
C ILE A 236 2.15 -1.43 -11.43
N PRO A 237 1.55 -1.00 -10.32
CA PRO A 237 1.95 0.23 -9.65
C PRO A 237 3.39 0.09 -9.11
N ARG A 238 4.23 1.10 -9.32
CA ARG A 238 5.61 1.12 -8.78
C ARG A 238 5.64 1.11 -7.26
N GLU A 239 4.62 1.65 -6.63
CA GLU A 239 4.42 1.64 -5.19
C GLU A 239 4.31 0.21 -4.62
N ALA A 240 3.97 -0.77 -5.44
CA ALA A 240 3.94 -2.17 -5.03
C ALA A 240 5.33 -2.78 -4.85
N GLU A 241 6.37 -2.26 -5.52
CA GLU A 241 7.71 -2.84 -5.55
C GLU A 241 8.35 -2.98 -4.15
N PRO A 242 8.38 -1.94 -3.27
CA PRO A 242 8.98 -2.07 -1.95
C PRO A 242 8.31 -3.13 -1.08
N VAL A 243 6.99 -3.28 -1.22
CA VAL A 243 6.20 -4.29 -0.48
C VAL A 243 6.46 -5.70 -1.02
N ILE A 244 6.61 -5.84 -2.35
CA ILE A 244 6.97 -7.11 -3.00
C ILE A 244 8.38 -7.53 -2.59
N VAL A 245 9.34 -6.62 -2.60
CA VAL A 245 10.71 -6.86 -2.13
C VAL A 245 10.70 -7.36 -0.69
N ALA A 246 10.04 -6.64 0.23
CA ALA A 246 9.93 -7.04 1.63
C ALA A 246 9.27 -8.41 1.80
N LEU A 247 8.24 -8.70 1.01
CA LEU A 247 7.53 -9.99 1.00
C LEU A 247 8.45 -11.13 0.55
N ILE A 248 9.19 -10.97 -0.56
CA ILE A 248 10.13 -11.98 -1.07
C ILE A 248 11.23 -12.24 -0.04
N PHE A 249 11.85 -11.18 0.51
CA PHE A 249 12.86 -11.31 1.55
C PHE A 249 12.32 -12.06 2.77
N GLY A 250 11.16 -11.65 3.27
CA GLY A 250 10.55 -12.26 4.44
C GLY A 250 10.18 -13.72 4.23
N VAL A 251 9.31 -14.01 3.25
CA VAL A 251 8.77 -15.35 3.01
C VAL A 251 9.86 -16.36 2.64
N LEU A 252 10.80 -15.97 1.76
CA LEU A 252 11.87 -16.88 1.36
C LEU A 252 12.84 -17.17 2.51
N THR A 253 13.16 -16.14 3.30
CA THR A 253 14.02 -16.29 4.48
C THR A 253 13.38 -17.18 5.54
N ASP A 254 12.07 -17.09 5.72
CA ASP A 254 11.31 -17.95 6.62
C ASP A 254 11.42 -19.42 6.20
N TYR A 255 11.21 -19.70 4.93
CA TYR A 255 11.37 -21.06 4.41
C TYR A 255 12.81 -21.56 4.58
N LEU A 256 13.81 -20.70 4.35
CA LEU A 256 15.21 -21.02 4.59
C LEU A 256 15.47 -21.36 6.06
N VAL A 257 14.93 -20.59 7.00
CA VAL A 257 15.05 -20.84 8.45
C VAL A 257 14.50 -22.21 8.81
N PHE A 258 13.36 -22.61 8.27
CA PHE A 258 12.78 -23.93 8.52
C PHE A 258 13.63 -25.06 7.91
N PHE A 259 14.11 -24.90 6.68
CA PHE A 259 14.98 -25.90 6.05
C PHE A 259 16.29 -26.09 6.82
N VAL A 260 16.97 -25.00 7.17
CA VAL A 260 18.26 -25.06 7.86
C VAL A 260 18.10 -25.60 9.29
N SER A 261 17.01 -25.20 9.99
CA SER A 261 16.71 -25.72 11.34
C SER A 261 16.44 -27.21 11.35
N GLY A 262 15.59 -27.69 10.43
CA GLY A 262 15.30 -29.13 10.28
C GLY A 262 16.54 -29.94 9.86
N TYR A 263 17.32 -29.42 8.93
CA TYR A 263 18.59 -30.01 8.48
C TYR A 263 19.58 -30.11 9.65
N ARG A 264 19.77 -29.03 10.43
CA ARG A 264 20.69 -29.00 11.58
C ARG A 264 20.27 -29.98 12.66
N GLN A 265 18.98 -30.11 12.94
CA GLN A 265 18.43 -31.06 13.92
C GLN A 265 18.78 -32.52 13.53
N ARG A 266 18.58 -32.90 12.27
CA ARG A 266 18.88 -34.23 11.77
C ARG A 266 20.37 -34.59 11.74
N LEU A 267 21.21 -33.60 11.41
CA LEU A 267 22.67 -33.76 11.49
C LEU A 267 23.14 -34.03 12.92
N ARG A 268 22.50 -33.38 13.93
CA ARG A 268 22.78 -33.69 15.36
C ARG A 268 22.38 -35.11 15.76
N GLN A 269 21.34 -35.65 15.12
CA GLN A 269 20.92 -37.05 15.29
C GLN A 269 21.83 -38.04 14.58
N GLY A 270 22.92 -37.60 13.94
CA GLY A 270 23.92 -38.44 13.27
C GLY A 270 23.57 -38.81 11.84
N GLU A 271 22.50 -38.25 11.25
CA GLU A 271 22.15 -38.56 9.85
C GLU A 271 23.18 -37.98 8.86
N ARG A 272 23.34 -38.65 7.70
CA ARG A 272 24.20 -38.14 6.62
C ARG A 272 23.56 -36.91 5.97
N THR A 273 24.37 -35.95 5.48
CA THR A 273 23.92 -34.70 4.83
C THR A 273 22.78 -34.91 3.83
N THR A 274 22.94 -35.84 2.88
CA THR A 274 21.94 -36.10 1.83
C THR A 274 20.65 -36.72 2.37
N GLU A 275 20.75 -37.52 3.39
CA GLU A 275 19.60 -38.15 4.05
C GLU A 275 18.84 -37.13 4.88
N ALA A 276 19.56 -36.34 5.67
CA ALA A 276 18.99 -35.21 6.45
C ALA A 276 18.24 -34.23 5.58
N VAL A 277 18.85 -33.79 4.45
CA VAL A 277 18.18 -32.90 3.49
C VAL A 277 16.94 -33.54 2.87
N SER A 278 17.05 -34.81 2.41
CA SER A 278 15.93 -35.54 1.77
C SER A 278 14.71 -35.66 2.69
N LYS A 279 14.94 -36.03 3.96
CA LYS A 279 13.86 -36.17 4.95
C LYS A 279 13.25 -34.78 5.31
N THR A 280 14.11 -33.80 5.58
CA THR A 280 13.65 -32.43 5.87
C THR A 280 12.82 -31.86 4.71
N THR A 281 13.27 -32.06 3.48
CA THR A 281 12.53 -31.63 2.29
C THR A 281 11.17 -32.34 2.21
N GLY A 282 11.14 -33.67 2.40
CA GLY A 282 9.88 -34.41 2.35
C GLY A 282 8.84 -33.96 3.40
N GLU A 283 9.29 -33.49 4.57
CA GLU A 283 8.40 -32.96 5.62
C GLU A 283 7.94 -31.53 5.36
N LEU A 284 8.82 -30.68 4.85
CA LEU A 284 8.53 -29.25 4.67
C LEU A 284 7.80 -28.92 3.37
N LEU A 285 8.00 -29.71 2.29
CA LEU A 285 7.38 -29.44 1.00
C LEU A 285 5.86 -29.22 1.07
N PRO A 286 5.06 -30.12 1.70
CA PRO A 286 3.62 -29.93 1.75
C PRO A 286 3.23 -28.69 2.54
N VAL A 287 3.97 -28.35 3.59
CA VAL A 287 3.70 -27.19 4.44
C VAL A 287 3.98 -25.90 3.66
N ILE A 288 5.16 -25.81 3.02
CA ILE A 288 5.54 -24.62 2.23
C ILE A 288 4.60 -24.42 1.04
N LEU A 289 4.23 -25.52 0.34
CA LEU A 289 3.29 -25.42 -0.77
C LEU A 289 1.93 -24.89 -0.33
N THR A 290 1.44 -25.40 0.81
CA THR A 290 0.14 -24.93 1.33
C THR A 290 0.21 -23.49 1.78
N ALA A 291 1.27 -23.09 2.49
CA ALA A 291 1.51 -21.72 2.90
C ALA A 291 1.53 -20.76 1.68
N ALA A 292 2.30 -21.12 0.66
CA ALA A 292 2.36 -20.34 -0.58
C ALA A 292 1.01 -20.24 -1.30
N LEU A 293 0.24 -21.33 -1.36
CA LEU A 293 -1.10 -21.32 -1.94
C LEU A 293 -2.09 -20.49 -1.12
N MET A 294 -1.95 -20.45 0.21
CA MET A 294 -2.79 -19.62 1.07
C MET A 294 -2.50 -18.14 0.85
N ILE A 295 -1.22 -17.74 0.82
CA ILE A 295 -0.84 -16.36 0.59
C ILE A 295 -1.24 -15.94 -0.85
N ALA A 296 -0.88 -16.74 -1.85
CA ALA A 296 -1.22 -16.45 -3.24
C ALA A 296 -2.75 -16.42 -3.46
N GLY A 297 -3.47 -17.38 -2.89
CA GLY A 297 -4.93 -17.44 -2.99
C GLY A 297 -5.62 -16.24 -2.33
N ALA A 298 -5.18 -15.85 -1.14
CA ALA A 298 -5.73 -14.68 -0.45
C ALA A 298 -5.42 -13.38 -1.20
N THR A 299 -4.18 -13.19 -1.67
CA THR A 299 -3.81 -11.98 -2.42
C THR A 299 -4.48 -11.92 -3.79
N LEU A 300 -4.72 -13.04 -4.48
CA LEU A 300 -5.47 -13.09 -5.72
C LEU A 300 -6.93 -12.63 -5.57
N THR A 301 -7.51 -12.68 -4.36
CA THR A 301 -8.87 -12.16 -4.15
C THR A 301 -8.96 -10.66 -4.38
N LEU A 302 -7.85 -9.93 -4.32
CA LEU A 302 -7.78 -8.50 -4.67
C LEU A 302 -8.16 -8.22 -6.15
N LEU A 303 -8.15 -9.22 -7.03
CA LEU A 303 -8.73 -9.11 -8.38
C LEU A 303 -10.23 -8.78 -8.37
N LEU A 304 -10.92 -9.10 -7.28
CA LEU A 304 -12.35 -8.83 -7.10
C LEU A 304 -12.65 -7.41 -6.61
N SER A 305 -11.61 -6.63 -6.31
CA SER A 305 -11.75 -5.29 -5.72
C SER A 305 -12.49 -4.30 -6.64
N GLY A 306 -12.28 -4.40 -7.96
CA GLY A 306 -12.72 -3.38 -8.91
C GLY A 306 -11.80 -2.16 -8.98
N VAL A 307 -11.00 -1.90 -7.96
CA VAL A 307 -9.98 -0.83 -7.92
C VAL A 307 -8.74 -1.30 -8.67
N ARG A 308 -8.32 -0.57 -9.70
CA ARG A 308 -7.22 -0.99 -10.59
C ARG A 308 -5.91 -1.24 -9.84
N PHE A 309 -5.56 -0.34 -8.93
CA PHE A 309 -4.38 -0.47 -8.07
C PHE A 309 -4.39 -1.81 -7.31
N LEU A 310 -5.46 -2.11 -6.58
CA LEU A 310 -5.59 -3.35 -5.80
C LEU A 310 -5.65 -4.59 -6.68
N SER A 311 -6.30 -4.48 -7.85
CA SER A 311 -6.41 -5.58 -8.82
C SER A 311 -5.07 -5.94 -9.47
N ALA A 312 -4.11 -5.01 -9.55
CA ALA A 312 -2.75 -5.27 -10.01
C ALA A 312 -1.84 -5.73 -8.86
N PHE A 313 -2.03 -5.17 -7.66
CA PHE A 313 -1.27 -5.49 -6.46
C PHE A 313 -1.40 -6.96 -6.06
N GLY A 314 -2.63 -7.52 -6.08
CA GLY A 314 -2.89 -8.90 -5.69
C GLY A 314 -2.13 -9.96 -6.51
N PRO A 315 -2.26 -10.00 -7.84
CA PRO A 315 -1.49 -10.91 -8.69
C PRO A 315 0.02 -10.75 -8.56
N SER A 316 0.51 -9.52 -8.37
CA SER A 316 1.94 -9.26 -8.19
C SER A 316 2.48 -9.95 -6.93
N MET A 317 1.75 -9.84 -5.80
CA MET A 317 2.07 -10.55 -4.57
C MET A 317 1.99 -12.07 -4.74
N ALA A 318 0.96 -12.58 -5.43
CA ALA A 318 0.79 -14.00 -5.66
C ALA A 318 1.94 -14.60 -6.47
N VAL A 319 2.37 -13.94 -7.54
CA VAL A 319 3.52 -14.36 -8.36
C VAL A 319 4.80 -14.34 -7.54
N ALA A 320 5.05 -13.27 -6.77
CA ALA A 320 6.21 -13.16 -5.90
C ALA A 320 6.31 -14.33 -4.90
N VAL A 321 5.20 -14.67 -4.26
CA VAL A 321 5.13 -15.78 -3.28
C VAL A 321 5.29 -17.14 -3.96
N ILE A 322 4.66 -17.37 -5.11
CA ILE A 322 4.78 -18.64 -5.84
C ILE A 322 6.22 -18.85 -6.30
N VAL A 323 6.87 -17.82 -6.88
CA VAL A 323 8.27 -17.90 -7.30
C VAL A 323 9.17 -18.14 -6.08
N SER A 324 8.98 -17.44 -4.98
CA SER A 324 9.73 -17.62 -3.73
C SER A 324 9.58 -19.04 -3.19
N ALA A 325 8.37 -19.61 -3.21
CA ALA A 325 8.13 -20.98 -2.78
C ALA A 325 8.81 -22.00 -3.69
N LEU A 326 8.79 -21.82 -5.01
CA LEU A 326 9.48 -22.68 -5.97
C LEU A 326 10.99 -22.67 -5.76
N VAL A 327 11.58 -21.48 -5.56
CA VAL A 327 13.00 -21.32 -5.20
C VAL A 327 13.30 -22.03 -3.88
N ALA A 328 12.50 -21.79 -2.85
CA ALA A 328 12.68 -22.40 -1.54
C ALA A 328 12.57 -23.93 -1.56
N MET A 329 11.60 -24.47 -2.29
CA MET A 329 11.37 -25.92 -2.36
C MET A 329 12.39 -26.68 -3.20
N THR A 330 13.12 -25.99 -4.09
CA THR A 330 14.04 -26.63 -5.04
C THR A 330 15.48 -26.21 -4.82
N LEU A 331 15.79 -24.91 -4.87
CA LEU A 331 17.14 -24.38 -4.81
C LEU A 331 17.75 -24.50 -3.41
N VAL A 332 16.98 -24.18 -2.35
CA VAL A 332 17.48 -24.26 -0.97
C VAL A 332 17.91 -25.67 -0.60
N PRO A 333 17.09 -26.75 -0.76
CA PRO A 333 17.53 -28.09 -0.44
C PRO A 333 18.63 -28.61 -1.37
N ALA A 334 18.65 -28.19 -2.65
CA ALA A 334 19.75 -28.54 -3.56
C ALA A 334 21.08 -27.96 -3.08
N ALA A 335 21.11 -26.67 -2.69
CA ALA A 335 22.28 -26.02 -2.14
C ALA A 335 22.73 -26.64 -0.81
N LEU A 336 21.79 -26.95 0.10
CA LEU A 336 22.08 -27.69 1.34
C LEU A 336 22.68 -29.06 1.07
N ALA A 337 22.22 -29.79 0.03
CA ALA A 337 22.74 -31.08 -0.32
C ALA A 337 24.14 -31.04 -0.99
N ILE A 338 24.49 -29.93 -1.65
CA ILE A 338 25.78 -29.69 -2.30
C ILE A 338 26.82 -29.22 -1.28
N PHE A 339 26.53 -28.10 -0.63
CA PHE A 339 27.47 -27.41 0.27
C PHE A 339 27.47 -28.00 1.68
N GLY A 340 26.38 -28.61 2.10
CA GLY A 340 26.28 -29.40 3.32
C GLY A 340 26.73 -28.64 4.57
N ARG A 341 27.69 -29.25 5.29
CA ARG A 341 28.22 -28.67 6.53
C ARG A 341 29.00 -27.37 6.33
N ALA A 342 29.51 -27.09 5.14
CA ALA A 342 30.22 -25.86 4.85
C ALA A 342 29.34 -24.61 5.04
N LEU A 343 28.04 -24.72 4.80
CA LEU A 343 27.10 -23.62 5.06
C LEU A 343 26.98 -23.25 6.55
N LEU A 344 27.35 -24.15 7.45
CA LEU A 344 27.29 -23.92 8.90
C LEU A 344 28.62 -23.38 9.47
N TRP A 345 29.62 -23.06 8.62
CA TRP A 345 30.87 -22.42 9.05
C TRP A 345 30.64 -21.01 9.62
N PRO A 346 31.34 -20.56 10.71
CA PRO A 346 32.54 -21.14 11.31
C PRO A 346 32.32 -22.14 12.43
N ARG A 347 31.17 -22.22 13.07
CA ARG A 347 31.00 -23.03 14.31
C ARG A 347 30.61 -24.49 14.09
N GLY A 348 30.16 -24.90 12.90
CA GLY A 348 29.79 -26.29 12.65
C GLY A 348 28.62 -26.82 13.51
N ILE A 349 28.59 -28.15 13.73
CA ILE A 349 27.51 -28.84 14.43
C ILE A 349 27.80 -28.98 15.94
N GLY A 350 29.04 -28.74 16.39
CA GLY A 350 29.61 -29.34 17.60
C GLY A 350 29.67 -28.50 18.88
N GLU A 351 29.34 -27.21 18.89
CA GLU A 351 29.34 -26.43 20.14
C GLU A 351 27.94 -26.23 20.68
N GLN A 352 27.56 -27.08 21.63
CA GLN A 352 26.40 -26.85 22.49
C GLN A 352 26.67 -25.62 23.37
N SER A 353 25.86 -24.58 23.29
CA SER A 353 25.61 -23.79 24.48
C SER A 353 24.84 -24.66 25.47
N SER A 354 25.16 -24.59 26.74
CA SER A 354 24.45 -25.30 27.82
C SER A 354 22.92 -25.10 27.78
N GLU A 355 22.45 -23.99 27.22
CA GLU A 355 21.03 -23.71 26.98
C GLU A 355 20.36 -24.63 25.93
N ASP A 356 21.07 -25.09 24.89
CA ASP A 356 20.55 -26.02 23.87
C ASP A 356 20.50 -27.47 24.40
N ALA A 357 21.39 -27.84 25.31
CA ALA A 357 21.42 -29.16 25.95
C ALA A 357 20.30 -29.34 26.96
N ASP A 358 19.94 -28.27 27.69
CA ASP A 358 18.84 -28.29 28.69
C ASP A 358 17.45 -28.43 28.03
N VAL A 359 17.29 -27.99 26.78
CA VAL A 359 16.04 -28.14 26.01
C VAL A 359 15.87 -29.56 25.45
N GLU A 360 16.96 -30.25 25.09
CA GLU A 360 16.90 -31.64 24.58
C GLU A 360 16.77 -32.68 25.72
N GLN A 361 17.24 -32.38 26.90
CA GLN A 361 17.12 -33.27 28.08
C GLN A 361 15.85 -33.02 28.93
N GLY A 362 14.90 -32.25 28.39
CA GLY A 362 13.71 -31.74 29.05
C GLY A 362 12.68 -32.72 29.56
N ALA A 363 13.12 -33.73 30.31
CA ALA A 363 12.24 -34.50 31.21
C ALA A 363 12.45 -34.19 32.69
N GLY A 364 13.30 -33.23 33.09
CA GLY A 364 13.61 -33.01 34.48
C GLY A 364 14.20 -31.69 34.95
N GLY A 365 14.49 -30.75 34.04
CA GLY A 365 15.07 -29.45 34.38
C GLY A 365 14.05 -28.32 34.24
N GLU A 366 13.94 -27.50 35.27
CA GLU A 366 13.05 -26.36 35.38
C GLU A 366 13.07 -25.45 34.16
N GLU A 367 11.89 -25.39 33.48
CA GLU A 367 11.38 -24.24 32.77
C GLU A 367 12.22 -23.68 31.60
N GLY A 368 11.92 -24.12 30.41
CA GLY A 368 12.24 -23.33 29.20
C GLY A 368 11.83 -21.89 29.42
N GLY A 369 12.78 -20.95 29.34
CA GLY A 369 12.69 -19.51 29.62
C GLY A 369 11.31 -18.81 29.60
N ALA A 370 11.22 -17.51 29.50
CA ALA A 370 9.95 -16.76 29.55
C ALA A 370 8.84 -17.34 28.67
N ARG A 371 9.19 -17.88 27.49
CA ARG A 371 8.25 -18.50 26.56
C ARG A 371 7.63 -19.81 27.07
N GLY A 372 8.42 -20.67 27.69
CA GLY A 372 7.91 -21.93 28.28
C GLY A 372 6.97 -21.66 29.45
N ARG A 373 7.20 -20.58 30.20
CA ARG A 373 6.29 -20.09 31.24
C ARG A 373 4.98 -19.57 30.65
N LEU A 374 5.04 -18.75 29.60
CA LEU A 374 3.87 -18.21 28.90
C LEU A 374 3.01 -19.32 28.29
N LEU A 375 3.62 -20.27 27.58
CA LEU A 375 2.93 -21.45 27.05
C LEU A 375 2.33 -22.31 28.18
N GLY A 376 3.05 -22.45 29.30
CA GLY A 376 2.56 -23.17 30.47
C GLY A 376 1.28 -22.52 31.04
N VAL A 377 1.23 -21.19 31.09
CA VAL A 377 0.03 -20.44 31.53
C VAL A 377 -1.10 -20.63 30.50
N ALA A 378 -0.80 -20.46 29.20
CA ALA A 378 -1.80 -20.61 28.15
C ALA A 378 -2.50 -21.98 28.15
N VAL A 379 -1.75 -23.05 28.44
CA VAL A 379 -2.29 -24.42 28.49
C VAL A 379 -2.94 -24.76 29.82
N ARG A 380 -2.50 -24.15 30.98
CA ARG A 380 -3.06 -24.41 32.31
C ARG A 380 -4.42 -23.73 32.52
N VAL A 381 -4.55 -22.47 32.06
CA VAL A 381 -5.78 -21.65 32.21
C VAL A 381 -6.24 -21.11 30.83
N PRO A 382 -6.60 -22.02 29.92
CA PRO A 382 -6.76 -21.63 28.50
C PRO A 382 -7.92 -20.65 28.28
N LEU A 383 -9.04 -20.79 29.04
CA LEU A 383 -10.18 -19.88 28.94
C LEU A 383 -9.79 -18.44 29.33
N LEU A 384 -9.12 -18.29 30.49
CA LEU A 384 -8.69 -16.98 30.98
C LEU A 384 -7.70 -16.33 30.01
N THR A 385 -6.73 -17.09 29.48
CA THR A 385 -5.76 -16.61 28.50
C THR A 385 -6.47 -16.16 27.24
N THR A 386 -7.41 -16.95 26.72
CA THR A 386 -8.21 -16.58 25.54
C THR A 386 -8.97 -15.28 25.76
N VAL A 387 -9.69 -15.17 26.90
CA VAL A 387 -10.47 -13.95 27.22
C VAL A 387 -9.56 -12.72 27.32
N ILE A 388 -8.42 -12.82 28.01
CA ILE A 388 -7.49 -11.69 28.15
C ILE A 388 -6.94 -11.27 26.76
N CYS A 389 -6.50 -12.24 25.94
CA CYS A 389 -6.00 -11.93 24.60
C CYS A 389 -7.07 -11.31 23.71
N VAL A 390 -8.29 -11.86 23.72
CA VAL A 390 -9.40 -11.33 22.92
C VAL A 390 -9.77 -9.92 23.35
N VAL A 391 -9.90 -9.67 24.66
CA VAL A 391 -10.22 -8.32 25.18
C VAL A 391 -9.11 -7.32 24.85
N ALA A 392 -7.83 -7.70 24.98
CA ALA A 392 -6.71 -6.83 24.64
C ALA A 392 -6.68 -6.50 23.14
N LEU A 393 -6.90 -7.49 22.27
CA LEU A 393 -6.93 -7.29 20.82
C LEU A 393 -8.15 -6.46 20.39
N LEU A 394 -9.32 -6.67 20.99
CA LEU A 394 -10.51 -5.85 20.73
C LEU A 394 -10.34 -4.41 21.23
N ALA A 395 -9.68 -4.21 22.38
CA ALA A 395 -9.33 -2.88 22.84
C ALA A 395 -8.39 -2.16 21.86
N ALA A 396 -7.39 -2.86 21.33
CA ALA A 396 -6.52 -2.33 20.28
C ALA A 396 -7.29 -2.04 18.97
N ALA A 397 -8.23 -2.91 18.61
CA ALA A 397 -9.07 -2.74 17.42
C ALA A 397 -10.06 -1.56 17.52
N SER A 398 -10.30 -1.01 18.73
CA SER A 398 -11.26 0.10 18.91
C SER A 398 -10.86 1.36 18.13
N GLY A 399 -9.59 1.52 17.76
CA GLY A 399 -9.13 2.60 16.87
C GLY A 399 -9.80 2.62 15.49
N LEU A 400 -10.26 1.46 15.02
CA LEU A 400 -11.00 1.41 13.74
C LEU A 400 -12.29 2.25 13.72
N ARG A 401 -12.78 2.69 14.87
CA ARG A 401 -13.94 3.59 14.95
C ARG A 401 -13.63 5.01 14.48
N HIS A 402 -12.36 5.38 14.48
CA HIS A 402 -11.87 6.67 14.03
C HIS A 402 -11.24 6.60 12.64
N LEU A 403 -11.40 5.46 11.94
CA LEU A 403 -10.80 5.27 10.63
C LEU A 403 -11.43 6.19 9.61
N GLU A 404 -10.64 7.13 9.12
CA GLU A 404 -10.93 7.97 7.98
C GLU A 404 -9.97 7.60 6.85
N LEU A 405 -10.49 7.52 5.62
CA LEU A 405 -9.75 7.16 4.43
C LEU A 405 -9.61 8.37 3.51
N GLY A 406 -8.45 8.54 2.92
CA GLY A 406 -8.18 9.58 1.95
C GLY A 406 -7.09 9.15 0.96
N ASN A 407 -6.71 10.07 0.11
CA ASN A 407 -5.61 9.88 -0.83
C ASN A 407 -4.59 11.03 -0.68
N PRO A 408 -3.81 11.09 0.39
CA PRO A 408 -2.97 12.25 0.74
C PRO A 408 -1.76 12.39 -0.21
N VAL A 409 -1.99 12.59 -1.53
CA VAL A 409 -0.95 12.64 -2.55
C VAL A 409 0.02 13.81 -2.29
N MET A 410 -0.49 15.02 -2.11
CA MET A 410 0.36 16.19 -1.87
C MET A 410 0.81 16.28 -0.41
N ARG A 411 -0.12 16.12 0.53
CA ARG A 411 0.15 16.23 1.96
C ARG A 411 1.02 15.11 2.51
N GLY A 412 0.95 13.92 1.91
CA GLY A 412 1.71 12.74 2.29
C GLY A 412 3.19 12.77 1.93
N LEU A 413 3.62 13.75 1.10
CA LEU A 413 5.01 13.94 0.73
C LEU A 413 5.85 14.54 1.87
N PRO A 414 7.18 14.35 1.86
CA PRO A 414 8.09 15.04 2.79
C PRO A 414 7.98 16.57 2.68
N GLU A 415 8.09 17.27 3.80
CA GLU A 415 8.06 18.74 3.86
C GLU A 415 9.11 19.42 2.98
N ALA A 416 10.21 18.72 2.68
CA ALA A 416 11.29 19.25 1.83
C ALA A 416 10.96 19.15 0.32
N SER A 417 9.94 18.41 -0.08
CA SER A 417 9.56 18.27 -1.49
C SER A 417 8.89 19.53 -2.02
N GLU A 418 9.13 19.84 -3.28
CA GLU A 418 8.60 21.06 -3.89
C GLU A 418 7.06 21.08 -3.94
N PRO A 419 6.36 20.00 -4.36
CA PRO A 419 4.91 19.99 -4.37
C PRO A 419 4.30 20.18 -2.98
N ARG A 420 4.92 19.63 -1.92
CA ARG A 420 4.48 19.82 -0.54
C ARG A 420 4.65 21.26 -0.08
N GLN A 421 5.75 21.92 -0.40
CA GLN A 421 5.96 23.33 -0.09
C GLN A 421 4.94 24.23 -0.79
N GLY A 422 4.60 23.90 -2.04
CA GLY A 422 3.55 24.58 -2.79
C GLY A 422 2.17 24.40 -2.15
N TYR A 423 1.87 23.15 -1.74
CA TYR A 423 0.64 22.83 -0.99
C TYR A 423 0.54 23.66 0.31
N ASP A 424 1.59 23.65 1.13
CA ASP A 424 1.61 24.37 2.40
C ASP A 424 1.48 25.89 2.19
N ALA A 425 2.06 26.42 1.11
CA ALA A 425 1.95 27.84 0.75
C ALA A 425 0.52 28.21 0.35
N ALA A 426 -0.15 27.41 -0.46
CA ALA A 426 -1.54 27.65 -0.86
C ALA A 426 -2.50 27.48 0.33
N ALA A 427 -2.33 26.43 1.11
CA ALA A 427 -3.14 26.15 2.29
C ALA A 427 -3.09 27.29 3.32
N ALA A 428 -1.89 27.86 3.54
CA ALA A 428 -1.70 28.96 4.47
C ALA A 428 -2.22 30.34 3.97
N GLY A 429 -2.52 30.49 2.68
CA GLY A 429 -3.00 31.72 2.09
C GLY A 429 -4.49 31.70 1.77
N ILE A 430 -4.91 30.77 0.93
CA ILE A 430 -6.29 30.69 0.43
C ILE A 430 -7.05 29.56 1.11
N GLY A 431 -6.38 28.42 1.28
CA GLY A 431 -6.93 27.16 1.75
C GLY A 431 -6.50 26.01 0.85
N PRO A 432 -6.45 24.77 1.35
CA PRO A 432 -5.97 23.63 0.56
C PRO A 432 -6.91 23.27 -0.60
N GLY A 433 -8.21 23.51 -0.48
CA GLY A 433 -9.22 23.15 -1.50
C GLY A 433 -9.01 23.78 -2.88
N VAL A 434 -8.24 24.86 -2.96
CA VAL A 434 -7.90 25.49 -4.26
C VAL A 434 -6.94 24.64 -5.08
N LEU A 435 -6.26 23.67 -4.48
CA LEU A 435 -5.29 22.81 -5.17
C LEU A 435 -5.93 21.61 -5.88
N GLY A 436 -7.21 21.35 -5.64
CA GLY A 436 -7.99 20.33 -6.33
C GLY A 436 -9.43 20.79 -6.53
N PRO A 437 -9.67 21.80 -7.40
CA PRO A 437 -11.00 22.35 -7.57
C PRO A 437 -11.98 21.31 -8.14
N THR A 438 -13.20 21.35 -7.63
CA THR A 438 -14.33 20.54 -8.10
C THR A 438 -15.07 21.30 -9.22
N MET A 439 -15.35 20.67 -10.32
CA MET A 439 -16.11 21.23 -11.43
C MET A 439 -17.53 20.65 -11.45
N LEU A 440 -18.52 21.52 -11.30
CA LEU A 440 -19.93 21.23 -11.48
C LEU A 440 -20.37 21.65 -12.89
N VAL A 441 -20.91 20.71 -13.66
CA VAL A 441 -21.42 20.93 -15.01
C VAL A 441 -22.94 20.84 -14.98
N LEU A 442 -23.61 21.86 -15.50
CA LEU A 442 -25.08 21.90 -15.71
C LEU A 442 -25.37 21.76 -17.19
N GLU A 443 -26.23 20.83 -17.58
CA GLU A 443 -26.65 20.63 -18.97
C GLU A 443 -28.18 20.81 -19.10
N GLY A 444 -28.56 21.68 -20.00
CA GLY A 444 -29.96 21.95 -20.29
C GLY A 444 -30.11 22.75 -21.57
N GLU A 445 -31.18 22.56 -22.32
CA GLU A 445 -31.43 23.30 -23.54
C GLU A 445 -31.60 24.80 -23.25
N GLY A 446 -30.81 25.64 -23.95
CA GLY A 446 -30.84 27.10 -23.77
C GLY A 446 -30.41 27.60 -22.39
N ILE A 447 -29.64 26.84 -21.63
CA ILE A 447 -29.24 27.17 -20.26
C ILE A 447 -28.42 28.47 -20.22
N ALA A 448 -27.64 28.76 -21.27
CA ALA A 448 -26.82 29.97 -21.34
C ALA A 448 -27.67 31.26 -21.40
N GLU A 449 -28.95 31.17 -21.79
CA GLU A 449 -29.89 32.34 -21.82
C GLU A 449 -30.52 32.62 -20.46
N ARG A 450 -30.32 31.72 -19.48
CA ARG A 450 -30.92 31.77 -18.15
C ARG A 450 -29.97 32.45 -17.15
N GLU A 451 -29.47 33.63 -17.51
CA GLU A 451 -28.41 34.34 -16.73
C GLU A 451 -28.84 34.63 -15.29
N THR A 452 -30.10 35.01 -15.07
CA THR A 452 -30.61 35.32 -13.73
C THR A 452 -30.67 34.12 -12.82
N GLU A 453 -31.10 33.00 -13.36
CA GLU A 453 -31.19 31.71 -12.64
C GLU A 453 -29.78 31.16 -12.36
N LEU A 454 -28.85 31.29 -13.31
CA LEU A 454 -27.45 30.91 -13.12
C LEU A 454 -26.77 31.76 -12.05
N ALA A 455 -27.01 33.06 -12.05
CA ALA A 455 -26.47 33.96 -11.03
C ALA A 455 -27.07 33.70 -9.64
N SER A 456 -28.40 33.41 -9.57
CA SER A 456 -29.04 33.01 -8.31
C SER A 456 -28.48 31.71 -7.77
N PHE A 457 -28.25 30.72 -8.64
CA PHE A 457 -27.62 29.46 -8.26
C PHE A 457 -26.18 29.66 -7.79
N GLN A 458 -25.40 30.50 -8.46
CA GLN A 458 -24.06 30.83 -8.01
C GLN A 458 -24.06 31.46 -6.61
N SER A 459 -25.01 32.39 -6.33
CA SER A 459 -25.14 32.99 -5.00
C SER A 459 -25.55 31.96 -3.93
N ASP A 460 -26.34 30.96 -4.27
CA ASP A 460 -26.66 29.84 -3.36
C ASP A 460 -25.41 29.01 -3.04
N LEU A 461 -24.56 28.75 -4.03
CA LEU A 461 -23.28 28.04 -3.85
C LEU A 461 -22.29 28.88 -2.99
N GLU A 462 -22.18 30.18 -3.22
CA GLU A 462 -21.35 31.11 -2.43
C GLU A 462 -21.82 31.23 -0.98
N GLY A 463 -23.09 30.98 -0.72
CA GLY A 463 -23.68 30.98 0.61
C GLY A 463 -23.46 29.71 1.39
N ASP A 464 -22.97 28.64 0.75
CA ASP A 464 -22.70 27.37 1.38
C ASP A 464 -21.39 27.42 2.20
N ARG A 465 -21.43 26.89 3.42
CA ARG A 465 -20.29 26.93 4.35
C ARG A 465 -19.14 26.02 3.95
N GLN A 466 -19.42 25.03 3.13
CA GLN A 466 -18.44 24.03 2.69
C GLN A 466 -17.67 24.47 1.45
N ILE A 467 -18.11 25.58 0.82
CA ILE A 467 -17.50 26.12 -0.38
C ILE A 467 -16.73 27.40 -0.02
N VAL A 468 -15.40 27.30 -0.16
CA VAL A 468 -14.49 28.43 0.12
C VAL A 468 -14.45 29.42 -1.03
N GLY A 469 -14.70 28.96 -2.26
CA GLY A 469 -14.71 29.78 -3.45
C GLY A 469 -15.50 29.20 -4.59
N VAL A 470 -16.20 30.05 -5.32
CA VAL A 470 -16.97 29.72 -6.52
C VAL A 470 -16.46 30.56 -7.67
N LEU A 471 -16.28 29.96 -8.84
CA LEU A 471 -16.09 30.68 -10.08
C LEU A 471 -17.15 30.17 -11.07
N GLY A 472 -18.00 31.07 -11.54
CA GLY A 472 -19.14 30.72 -12.37
C GLY A 472 -19.48 31.73 -13.46
N PRO A 473 -20.60 31.52 -14.17
CA PRO A 473 -21.04 32.39 -15.26
C PRO A 473 -21.28 33.85 -14.84
N ALA A 474 -21.62 34.10 -13.55
CA ALA A 474 -21.89 35.48 -13.06
C ALA A 474 -20.61 36.31 -12.84
N ASP A 475 -19.46 35.65 -12.63
CA ASP A 475 -18.22 36.36 -12.33
C ASP A 475 -17.60 37.08 -13.52
N GLN A 476 -17.94 36.75 -14.72
CA GLN A 476 -17.36 37.29 -16.00
C GLN A 476 -16.24 38.31 -15.84
N PRO A 477 -15.17 38.07 -15.12
CA PRO A 477 -14.15 39.08 -14.83
C PRO A 477 -13.12 39.25 -15.94
N LEU A 478 -13.16 38.36 -16.94
CA LEU A 478 -12.32 38.43 -18.12
C LEU A 478 -13.18 38.62 -19.35
N PRO A 479 -12.68 39.25 -20.42
CA PRO A 479 -13.24 39.13 -21.74
C PRO A 479 -12.99 37.72 -22.27
N LEU A 480 -13.19 36.74 -21.39
CA LEU A 480 -13.14 35.32 -21.71
C LEU A 480 -14.39 35.02 -22.50
N ARG A 481 -14.17 34.96 -23.79
CA ARG A 481 -15.07 34.58 -24.86
C ARG A 481 -16.02 33.48 -24.43
N SER A 482 -17.26 33.54 -24.87
CA SER A 482 -18.21 32.43 -24.87
C SER A 482 -17.47 31.10 -25.07
N GLY A 483 -17.55 30.18 -24.12
CA GLY A 483 -16.89 28.87 -24.18
C GLY A 483 -16.06 28.47 -22.95
N VAL A 484 -15.83 29.36 -22.00
CA VAL A 484 -15.17 29.02 -20.72
C VAL A 484 -16.17 28.53 -19.71
N MET A 485 -17.07 29.39 -19.22
CA MET A 485 -18.11 29.03 -18.24
C MET A 485 -19.42 28.59 -18.90
N LEU A 486 -19.72 29.15 -20.07
CA LEU A 486 -20.88 28.79 -20.88
C LEU A 486 -20.41 28.09 -22.15
N ALA A 487 -20.99 26.93 -22.46
CA ALA A 487 -20.67 26.19 -23.67
C ALA A 487 -21.02 26.98 -24.93
N PRO A 488 -20.24 26.88 -26.02
CA PRO A 488 -20.53 27.54 -27.31
C PRO A 488 -21.89 27.15 -27.90
N SER A 489 -22.41 25.97 -27.53
CA SER A 489 -23.73 25.48 -27.92
C SER A 489 -24.90 26.17 -27.21
N GLY A 490 -24.64 26.90 -26.14
CA GLY A 490 -25.67 27.48 -25.27
C GLY A 490 -26.38 26.46 -24.33
N ASN A 491 -26.01 25.17 -24.40
CA ASN A 491 -26.72 24.09 -23.73
C ASN A 491 -26.01 23.55 -22.48
N ALA A 492 -24.92 24.16 -22.05
CA ALA A 492 -24.24 23.81 -20.82
C ALA A 492 -23.59 25.01 -20.14
N ALA A 493 -23.59 25.00 -18.82
CA ALA A 493 -22.87 25.93 -17.95
C ALA A 493 -22.00 25.12 -16.99
N ARG A 494 -20.89 25.71 -16.51
CA ARG A 494 -20.05 25.06 -15.51
C ARG A 494 -19.63 26.04 -14.44
N TYR A 495 -19.39 25.48 -13.25
CA TYR A 495 -18.88 26.18 -12.08
C TYR A 495 -17.63 25.45 -11.60
N VAL A 496 -16.67 26.19 -11.09
CA VAL A 496 -15.48 25.66 -10.40
C VAL A 496 -15.60 26.02 -8.94
N LEU A 497 -15.55 25.02 -8.10
CA LEU A 497 -15.74 25.12 -6.67
C LEU A 497 -14.45 24.75 -5.95
N ALA A 498 -14.04 25.55 -4.99
CA ALA A 498 -13.03 25.18 -4.01
C ALA A 498 -13.76 24.77 -2.74
N LEU A 499 -13.72 23.49 -2.40
CA LEU A 499 -14.32 22.96 -1.18
C LEU A 499 -13.43 23.25 0.02
N ASP A 500 -14.00 23.26 1.22
CA ASP A 500 -13.22 23.37 2.44
C ASP A 500 -12.49 22.06 2.74
N GLY A 501 -11.21 22.16 3.08
CA GLY A 501 -10.38 21.00 3.40
C GLY A 501 -9.39 20.61 2.30
N ASP A 502 -8.67 19.53 2.56
CA ASP A 502 -7.75 18.92 1.60
C ASP A 502 -8.55 18.24 0.48
N PRO A 503 -8.32 18.55 -0.80
CA PRO A 503 -9.10 17.98 -1.91
C PRO A 503 -9.13 16.45 -1.94
N ASP A 504 -8.03 15.82 -1.52
CA ASP A 504 -7.86 14.38 -1.50
C ASP A 504 -8.23 13.75 -0.13
N GLY A 505 -8.67 14.57 0.83
CA GLY A 505 -8.94 14.19 2.21
C GLY A 505 -10.42 13.89 2.50
N ALA A 506 -10.67 13.20 3.62
CA ALA A 506 -11.99 12.78 4.06
C ALA A 506 -12.95 13.97 4.24
N ALA A 507 -12.47 15.08 4.83
CA ALA A 507 -13.31 16.26 5.06
C ALA A 507 -13.88 16.87 3.76
N ALA A 508 -13.06 16.96 2.69
CA ALA A 508 -13.53 17.49 1.41
C ALA A 508 -14.47 16.50 0.70
N THR A 509 -14.24 15.19 0.85
CA THR A 509 -15.15 14.17 0.30
C THR A 509 -16.50 14.17 1.00
N ASP A 510 -16.54 14.37 2.32
CA ASP A 510 -17.78 14.55 3.09
C ASP A 510 -18.52 15.81 2.65
N SER A 511 -17.80 16.94 2.51
CA SER A 511 -18.36 18.20 2.00
C SER A 511 -18.96 18.05 0.59
N LEU A 512 -18.30 17.24 -0.27
CA LEU A 512 -18.81 16.92 -1.60
C LEU A 512 -20.12 16.13 -1.52
N GLY A 513 -20.20 15.12 -0.64
CA GLY A 513 -21.40 14.32 -0.45
C GLY A 513 -22.58 15.16 0.04
N GLU A 514 -22.36 16.08 1.01
CA GLU A 514 -23.40 17.00 1.48
C GLU A 514 -23.84 17.96 0.36
N LEU A 515 -22.91 18.48 -0.46
CA LEU A 515 -23.24 19.29 -1.62
C LEU A 515 -24.08 18.51 -2.64
N GLU A 516 -23.75 17.26 -2.95
CA GLU A 516 -24.51 16.43 -3.86
C GLU A 516 -25.95 16.20 -3.38
N ASP A 517 -26.15 16.02 -2.09
CA ASP A 517 -27.46 15.87 -1.46
C ASP A 517 -28.30 17.16 -1.52
N GLU A 518 -27.66 18.32 -1.35
CA GLU A 518 -28.32 19.63 -1.38
C GLU A 518 -28.55 20.19 -2.79
N LEU A 519 -27.77 19.75 -3.77
CA LEU A 519 -27.75 20.26 -5.14
C LEU A 519 -29.13 20.28 -5.82
N PRO A 520 -29.98 19.23 -5.72
CA PRO A 520 -31.33 19.26 -6.30
C PRO A 520 -32.20 20.39 -5.73
N ALA A 521 -32.09 20.64 -4.43
CA ALA A 521 -32.85 21.69 -3.76
C ALA A 521 -32.35 23.11 -4.14
N MET A 522 -31.05 23.27 -4.31
CA MET A 522 -30.45 24.53 -4.79
C MET A 522 -30.90 24.84 -6.22
N LEU A 523 -30.90 23.85 -7.12
CA LEU A 523 -31.36 23.99 -8.49
C LEU A 523 -32.87 24.36 -8.56
N GLU A 524 -33.71 23.78 -7.69
CA GLU A 524 -35.12 24.13 -7.63
C GLU A 524 -35.35 25.54 -7.15
N ARG A 525 -34.63 25.98 -6.10
CA ARG A 525 -34.70 27.34 -5.56
C ARG A 525 -34.30 28.40 -6.59
N SER A 526 -33.23 28.13 -7.34
CA SER A 526 -32.73 29.02 -8.40
C SER A 526 -33.60 28.99 -9.67
N GLY A 527 -34.62 28.09 -9.75
CA GLY A 527 -35.46 27.97 -10.93
C GLY A 527 -34.88 27.09 -12.04
N LEU A 528 -33.74 26.46 -11.87
CA LEU A 528 -33.04 25.61 -12.85
C LEU A 528 -33.62 24.18 -12.89
N ARG A 529 -34.92 24.05 -13.18
CA ARG A 529 -35.59 22.76 -13.24
C ARG A 529 -35.27 22.00 -14.53
N GLY A 530 -35.13 20.67 -14.40
CA GLY A 530 -34.90 19.77 -15.53
C GLY A 530 -33.48 19.83 -16.12
N VAL A 531 -32.57 20.46 -15.43
CA VAL A 531 -31.14 20.50 -15.76
C VAL A 531 -30.47 19.22 -15.25
N ARG A 532 -29.62 18.61 -16.05
CA ARG A 532 -28.76 17.50 -15.64
C ARG A 532 -27.48 18.06 -15.03
N THR A 533 -27.03 17.42 -13.98
CA THR A 533 -25.77 17.76 -13.28
C THR A 533 -24.72 16.71 -13.52
N GLY A 534 -23.47 17.12 -13.50
CA GLY A 534 -22.30 16.25 -13.46
C GLY A 534 -21.23 16.92 -12.64
N ILE A 535 -20.59 16.17 -11.75
CA ILE A 535 -19.51 16.67 -10.91
C ILE A 535 -18.22 15.92 -11.26
N THR A 536 -17.10 16.61 -11.27
CA THR A 536 -15.77 16.04 -11.48
C THR A 536 -14.71 16.92 -10.83
N GLY A 537 -13.53 16.39 -10.64
CA GLY A 537 -12.39 17.05 -9.97
C GLY A 537 -11.66 16.07 -9.08
N ASP A 538 -10.55 16.51 -8.51
CA ASP A 538 -9.70 15.63 -7.70
C ASP A 538 -10.45 15.14 -6.46
N THR A 539 -11.27 15.97 -5.80
CA THR A 539 -12.12 15.55 -4.67
C THR A 539 -13.16 14.51 -5.07
N THR A 540 -13.78 14.63 -6.25
CA THR A 540 -14.74 13.63 -6.74
C THR A 540 -14.04 12.29 -7.01
N ILE A 541 -12.84 12.35 -7.56
CA ILE A 541 -12.00 11.18 -7.80
C ILE A 541 -11.60 10.50 -6.48
N ALA A 542 -11.21 11.30 -5.48
CA ALA A 542 -10.87 10.79 -4.14
C ALA A 542 -12.09 10.15 -3.45
N SER A 543 -13.27 10.75 -3.58
CA SER A 543 -14.53 10.21 -3.07
C SER A 543 -14.88 8.88 -3.73
N GLU A 544 -14.88 8.80 -5.07
CA GLU A 544 -15.11 7.55 -5.81
C GLU A 544 -14.10 6.46 -5.40
N LEU A 545 -12.83 6.81 -5.24
CA LEU A 545 -11.78 5.87 -4.85
C LEU A 545 -11.99 5.33 -3.42
N SER A 546 -12.42 6.18 -2.49
CA SER A 546 -12.74 5.80 -1.11
C SER A 546 -13.97 4.88 -1.05
N GLU A 547 -15.04 5.21 -1.78
CA GLU A 547 -16.26 4.40 -1.89
C GLU A 547 -15.99 3.06 -2.56
N ASP A 548 -15.25 3.06 -3.68
CA ASP A 548 -14.83 1.86 -4.38
C ASP A 548 -13.97 0.96 -3.50
N THR A 549 -13.10 1.54 -2.65
CA THR A 549 -12.27 0.79 -1.70
C THR A 549 -13.12 0.14 -0.61
N THR A 550 -14.12 0.84 -0.09
CA THR A 550 -15.06 0.28 0.90
C THR A 550 -15.85 -0.88 0.28
N THR A 551 -16.39 -0.69 -0.92
CA THR A 551 -17.09 -1.73 -1.69
C THR A 551 -16.14 -2.91 -2.03
N ALA A 552 -14.88 -2.62 -2.36
CA ALA A 552 -13.86 -3.63 -2.58
C ALA A 552 -13.63 -4.49 -1.34
N PHE A 553 -13.57 -3.86 -0.15
CA PHE A 553 -13.40 -4.59 1.10
C PHE A 553 -14.56 -5.57 1.37
N GLU A 554 -15.79 -5.15 1.10
CA GLU A 554 -16.99 -6.00 1.25
C GLU A 554 -16.96 -7.23 0.34
N ARG A 555 -16.31 -7.17 -0.83
CA ARG A 555 -16.17 -8.29 -1.78
C ARG A 555 -14.93 -9.13 -1.50
N VAL A 556 -13.80 -8.49 -1.27
CA VAL A 556 -12.50 -9.15 -1.15
C VAL A 556 -12.35 -9.87 0.18
N ALA A 557 -12.78 -9.25 1.31
CA ALA A 557 -12.60 -9.86 2.63
C ALA A 557 -13.35 -11.21 2.77
N PRO A 558 -14.65 -11.34 2.41
CA PRO A 558 -15.33 -12.65 2.44
C PRO A 558 -14.69 -13.66 1.49
N ALA A 559 -14.25 -13.23 0.29
CA ALA A 559 -13.60 -14.13 -0.66
C ALA A 559 -12.28 -14.67 -0.11
N ALA A 560 -11.45 -13.80 0.49
CA ALA A 560 -10.21 -14.21 1.13
C ALA A 560 -10.46 -15.17 2.30
N LEU A 561 -11.46 -14.90 3.13
CA LEU A 561 -11.87 -15.79 4.23
C LEU A 561 -12.29 -17.16 3.71
N VAL A 562 -13.11 -17.22 2.66
CA VAL A 562 -13.54 -18.48 2.05
C VAL A 562 -12.35 -19.26 1.51
N VAL A 563 -11.43 -18.61 0.80
CA VAL A 563 -10.21 -19.24 0.26
C VAL A 563 -9.36 -19.80 1.39
N LEU A 564 -9.11 -19.03 2.44
CA LEU A 564 -8.30 -19.46 3.59
C LEU A 564 -8.97 -20.58 4.37
N LEU A 565 -10.26 -20.49 4.67
CA LEU A 565 -11.01 -21.53 5.35
C LEU A 565 -11.01 -22.83 4.57
N LEU A 566 -11.20 -22.76 3.24
CA LEU A 566 -11.18 -23.93 2.35
C LEU A 566 -9.80 -24.61 2.33
N LEU A 567 -8.72 -23.81 2.17
CA LEU A 567 -7.36 -24.36 2.13
C LEU A 567 -6.96 -24.95 3.49
N LEU A 568 -7.30 -24.27 4.60
CA LEU A 568 -7.07 -24.79 5.95
C LEU A 568 -7.88 -26.06 6.22
N TRP A 569 -9.13 -26.11 5.80
CA TRP A 569 -9.96 -27.31 5.93
C TRP A 569 -9.39 -28.48 5.15
N LEU A 570 -8.97 -28.25 3.91
CA LEU A 570 -8.37 -29.28 3.06
C LEU A 570 -7.10 -29.86 3.68
N LEU A 571 -6.28 -29.02 4.30
CA LEU A 571 -5.02 -29.40 4.92
C LEU A 571 -5.23 -30.08 6.28
N LEU A 572 -5.99 -29.44 7.16
CA LEU A 572 -6.13 -29.87 8.55
C LEU A 572 -7.18 -30.98 8.70
N ARG A 573 -8.04 -31.16 7.70
CA ARG A 573 -9.14 -32.15 7.70
C ARG A 573 -9.98 -32.07 8.99
N SER A 574 -10.20 -30.86 9.46
CA SER A 574 -10.98 -30.53 10.66
C SER A 574 -11.85 -29.32 10.34
N TRP A 575 -13.07 -29.26 10.87
CA TRP A 575 -13.96 -28.11 10.68
C TRP A 575 -13.73 -27.01 11.72
N ALA A 576 -13.37 -27.37 12.94
CA ALA A 576 -13.22 -26.42 14.04
C ALA A 576 -11.89 -25.67 13.95
N ALA A 577 -10.78 -26.34 13.57
CA ALA A 577 -9.46 -25.71 13.56
C ALA A 577 -9.37 -24.49 12.62
N PRO A 578 -9.83 -24.55 11.36
CA PRO A 578 -9.85 -23.37 10.50
C PRO A 578 -10.58 -22.17 11.08
N LEU A 579 -11.73 -22.40 11.74
CA LEU A 579 -12.56 -21.32 12.28
C LEU A 579 -11.86 -20.54 13.40
N TYR A 580 -11.30 -21.23 14.40
CA TYR A 580 -10.61 -20.52 15.47
C TYR A 580 -9.26 -19.92 15.03
N LEU A 581 -8.59 -20.51 14.02
CA LEU A 581 -7.35 -19.96 13.48
C LEU A 581 -7.62 -18.69 12.67
N VAL A 582 -8.56 -18.73 11.74
CA VAL A 582 -8.93 -17.54 10.97
C VAL A 582 -9.52 -16.46 11.89
N GLY A 583 -10.35 -16.86 12.87
CA GLY A 583 -10.87 -15.92 13.88
C GLY A 583 -9.78 -15.23 14.69
N SER A 584 -8.71 -15.96 15.07
CA SER A 584 -7.55 -15.37 15.76
C SER A 584 -6.76 -14.40 14.86
N SER A 585 -6.59 -14.76 13.57
CA SER A 585 -5.92 -13.88 12.61
C SER A 585 -6.73 -12.61 12.33
N LEU A 586 -8.06 -12.70 12.23
CA LEU A 586 -8.94 -11.52 12.07
C LEU A 586 -8.83 -10.55 13.25
N LEU A 587 -8.77 -11.08 14.48
CA LEU A 587 -8.57 -10.24 15.67
C LEU A 587 -7.22 -9.52 15.64
N VAL A 588 -6.16 -10.20 15.19
CA VAL A 588 -4.83 -9.59 15.03
C VAL A 588 -4.86 -8.50 13.97
N VAL A 589 -5.49 -8.77 12.82
CA VAL A 589 -5.64 -7.77 11.74
C VAL A 589 -6.39 -6.54 12.23
N ALA A 590 -7.53 -6.73 12.89
CA ALA A 590 -8.31 -5.62 13.44
C ALA A 590 -7.52 -4.82 14.49
N ALA A 591 -6.77 -5.50 15.36
CA ALA A 591 -5.92 -4.85 16.35
C ALA A 591 -4.76 -4.08 15.71
N ALA A 592 -4.11 -4.64 14.70
CA ALA A 592 -3.01 -3.98 13.99
C ALA A 592 -3.48 -2.71 13.28
N LEU A 593 -4.59 -2.79 12.56
CA LEU A 593 -5.18 -1.64 11.90
C LEU A 593 -5.68 -0.60 12.91
N GLY A 594 -6.32 -1.01 14.01
CA GLY A 594 -6.75 -0.09 15.07
C GLY A 594 -5.58 0.65 15.72
N ILE A 595 -4.44 -0.04 15.97
CA ILE A 595 -3.22 0.62 16.47
C ILE A 595 -2.65 1.57 15.41
N THR A 596 -2.71 1.21 14.13
CA THR A 596 -2.25 2.08 13.04
C THR A 596 -3.07 3.37 12.99
N VAL A 597 -4.38 3.29 13.09
CA VAL A 597 -5.26 4.46 13.20
C VAL A 597 -4.88 5.32 14.39
N TYR A 598 -4.77 4.74 15.60
CA TYR A 598 -4.37 5.49 16.79
C TYR A 598 -3.02 6.21 16.63
N VAL A 599 -2.04 5.55 15.99
CA VAL A 599 -0.71 6.14 15.83
C VAL A 599 -0.72 7.24 14.79
N PHE A 600 -1.28 7.00 13.61
CA PHE A 600 -1.19 7.97 12.51
C PHE A 600 -2.25 9.06 12.61
N GLN A 601 -3.51 8.74 12.87
CA GLN A 601 -4.56 9.73 12.93
C GLN A 601 -4.59 10.48 14.27
N ASP A 602 -4.63 9.76 15.41
CA ASP A 602 -4.81 10.40 16.71
C ASP A 602 -3.49 10.97 17.28
N LEU A 603 -2.36 10.23 17.17
CA LEU A 603 -1.10 10.61 17.81
C LEU A 603 -0.24 11.51 16.92
N LEU A 604 -0.08 11.18 15.63
CA LEU A 604 0.72 11.95 14.67
C LEU A 604 -0.10 13.06 13.99
N GLY A 605 -1.43 13.07 14.13
CA GLY A 605 -2.31 14.09 13.58
C GLY A 605 -2.46 14.04 12.07
N TYR A 606 -2.26 12.88 11.45
CA TYR A 606 -2.62 12.67 10.07
C TYR A 606 -4.15 12.57 10.00
N GLY A 607 -4.79 13.35 9.14
CA GLY A 607 -6.26 13.40 9.09
C GLY A 607 -6.87 12.05 8.72
N GLU A 608 -6.28 11.38 7.75
CA GLU A 608 -6.74 10.11 7.19
C GLU A 608 -5.59 9.13 6.96
N LEU A 609 -5.91 7.84 6.79
CA LEU A 609 -5.01 6.83 6.24
C LEU A 609 -5.17 6.76 4.71
N ALA A 610 -4.07 6.43 4.02
CA ALA A 610 -4.12 6.16 2.58
C ALA A 610 -5.09 4.99 2.29
N PHE A 611 -6.00 5.20 1.33
CA PHE A 611 -7.14 4.31 1.02
C PHE A 611 -6.78 2.83 0.86
N PHE A 612 -5.61 2.54 0.31
CA PHE A 612 -5.18 1.16 0.03
C PHE A 612 -4.60 0.45 1.26
N VAL A 613 -4.14 1.19 2.28
CA VAL A 613 -3.43 0.64 3.45
C VAL A 613 -4.26 -0.36 4.24
N PRO A 614 -5.52 -0.07 4.62
CA PRO A 614 -6.30 -1.02 5.40
C PRO A 614 -6.56 -2.33 4.67
N ILE A 615 -6.97 -2.27 3.39
CA ILE A 615 -7.31 -3.48 2.63
C ILE A 615 -6.07 -4.31 2.27
N ALA A 616 -4.98 -3.67 1.83
CA ALA A 616 -3.74 -4.35 1.49
C ALA A 616 -3.12 -5.00 2.73
N SER A 617 -3.05 -4.26 3.85
CA SER A 617 -2.51 -4.79 5.11
C SER A 617 -3.38 -5.91 5.66
N ALA A 618 -4.72 -5.78 5.62
CA ALA A 618 -5.62 -6.83 6.10
C ALA A 618 -5.43 -8.15 5.35
N ILE A 619 -5.39 -8.11 4.02
CA ILE A 619 -5.22 -9.31 3.19
C ILE A 619 -3.84 -9.93 3.38
N LEU A 620 -2.77 -9.12 3.42
CA LEU A 620 -1.42 -9.61 3.66
C LEU A 620 -1.27 -10.22 5.06
N LEU A 621 -1.72 -9.54 6.11
CA LEU A 621 -1.65 -10.05 7.48
C LEU A 621 -2.49 -11.31 7.68
N LEU A 622 -3.68 -11.36 7.09
CA LEU A 622 -4.53 -12.55 7.15
C LEU A 622 -3.87 -13.74 6.48
N ALA A 623 -3.26 -13.53 5.31
CA ALA A 623 -2.56 -14.54 4.54
C ALA A 623 -1.28 -15.03 5.25
N LEU A 624 -0.43 -14.10 5.71
CA LEU A 624 0.83 -14.39 6.40
C LEU A 624 0.62 -14.94 7.82
N GLY A 625 -0.49 -14.57 8.48
CA GLY A 625 -0.83 -15.14 9.78
C GLY A 625 -1.29 -16.60 9.70
N ALA A 626 -2.02 -16.94 8.64
CA ALA A 626 -2.60 -18.26 8.46
C ALA A 626 -1.55 -19.35 8.18
N ASP A 627 -0.48 -19.08 7.44
CA ASP A 627 0.54 -20.05 7.03
C ASP A 627 1.34 -20.61 8.21
N TYR A 628 1.75 -19.77 9.13
CA TYR A 628 2.47 -20.20 10.33
C TYR A 628 1.58 -20.94 11.33
N ASN A 629 0.29 -20.59 11.39
CA ASN A 629 -0.67 -21.32 12.20
C ASN A 629 -0.77 -22.79 11.77
N VAL A 630 -0.72 -23.04 10.45
CA VAL A 630 -0.64 -24.39 9.88
C VAL A 630 0.60 -25.14 10.38
N PHE A 631 1.77 -24.46 10.36
CA PHE A 631 3.02 -25.08 10.80
C PHE A 631 2.97 -25.47 12.27
N LEU A 632 2.48 -24.57 13.14
CA LEU A 632 2.36 -24.83 14.56
C LEU A 632 1.39 -25.98 14.86
N ILE A 633 0.20 -25.95 14.25
CA ILE A 633 -0.83 -26.97 14.47
C ILE A 633 -0.41 -28.34 13.94
N SER A 634 0.22 -28.40 12.78
CA SER A 634 0.74 -29.66 12.23
C SER A 634 1.74 -30.30 13.18
N ARG A 635 2.60 -29.50 13.82
CA ARG A 635 3.53 -30.00 14.84
C ARG A 635 2.84 -30.44 16.13
N ILE A 636 1.85 -29.67 16.61
CA ILE A 636 1.07 -30.08 17.79
C ILE A 636 0.38 -31.41 17.56
N TRP A 637 -0.20 -31.63 16.39
CA TRP A 637 -0.91 -32.86 16.07
C TRP A 637 0.02 -34.05 15.89
N GLN A 638 1.23 -33.85 15.34
CA GLN A 638 2.26 -34.88 15.28
C GLN A 638 2.69 -35.32 16.70
N GLU A 639 2.96 -34.37 17.60
CA GLU A 639 3.32 -34.69 18.99
C GLU A 639 2.15 -35.34 19.75
N ALA A 640 0.90 -34.97 19.42
CA ALA A 640 -0.29 -35.53 20.05
C ALA A 640 -0.64 -36.96 19.59
N GLU A 641 0.08 -37.54 18.63
CA GLU A 641 -0.01 -38.96 18.29
C GLU A 641 0.65 -39.86 19.36
N ASP A 642 1.69 -39.32 20.03
CA ASP A 642 2.51 -40.06 21.00
C ASP A 642 2.23 -39.66 22.47
N GLN A 643 1.51 -38.56 22.71
CA GLN A 643 1.25 -38.03 24.06
C GLN A 643 -0.09 -37.30 24.16
N GLU A 644 -0.52 -37.00 25.40
CA GLU A 644 -1.74 -36.21 25.60
C GLU A 644 -1.64 -34.79 24.98
N LEU A 645 -2.78 -34.22 24.59
CA LEU A 645 -2.84 -32.95 23.85
C LEU A 645 -2.14 -31.78 24.56
N ARG A 646 -2.33 -31.62 25.87
CA ARG A 646 -1.73 -30.50 26.64
C ARG A 646 -0.20 -30.56 26.68
N PRO A 647 0.44 -31.68 27.02
CA PRO A 647 1.89 -31.88 26.86
C PRO A 647 2.36 -31.65 25.42
N ALA A 648 1.61 -32.20 24.42
CA ALA A 648 1.93 -32.03 23.01
C ALA A 648 2.00 -30.54 22.58
N ILE A 649 1.03 -29.73 23.00
CA ILE A 649 1.03 -28.28 22.75
C ILE A 649 2.30 -27.64 23.32
N ARG A 650 2.68 -27.97 24.55
CA ARG A 650 3.88 -27.44 25.20
C ARG A 650 5.15 -27.85 24.46
N THR A 651 5.30 -29.13 24.13
CA THR A 651 6.46 -29.69 23.45
C THR A 651 6.63 -29.08 22.05
N ALA A 652 5.56 -29.08 21.24
CA ALA A 652 5.55 -28.48 19.90
C ALA A 652 5.85 -26.98 19.95
N GLY A 653 5.21 -26.25 20.88
CA GLY A 653 5.41 -24.82 21.04
C GLY A 653 6.83 -24.42 21.47
N ILE A 654 7.53 -25.26 22.24
CA ILE A 654 8.93 -25.03 22.59
C ILE A 654 9.85 -25.37 21.42
N ARG A 655 9.67 -26.54 20.79
CA ARG A 655 10.55 -27.03 19.70
C ARG A 655 10.43 -26.22 18.41
N ALA A 656 9.20 -25.97 17.94
CA ALA A 656 8.98 -25.20 16.72
C ALA A 656 9.04 -23.69 16.96
N GLY A 657 8.76 -23.26 18.18
CA GLY A 657 8.52 -21.87 18.48
C GLY A 657 9.70 -20.93 18.28
N ARG A 658 10.95 -21.37 18.48
CA ARG A 658 12.13 -20.52 18.23
C ARG A 658 12.25 -20.15 16.75
N ALA A 659 12.15 -21.14 15.86
CA ALA A 659 12.23 -20.90 14.43
C ALA A 659 11.08 -20.00 13.94
N ILE A 660 9.85 -20.27 14.38
CA ILE A 660 8.66 -19.48 14.04
C ILE A 660 8.81 -18.02 14.53
N THR A 661 9.31 -17.80 15.76
CA THR A 661 9.46 -16.45 16.30
C THR A 661 10.50 -15.66 15.51
N ILE A 662 11.64 -16.27 15.18
CA ILE A 662 12.70 -15.60 14.42
C ILE A 662 12.24 -15.30 13.00
N ALA A 663 11.58 -16.24 12.36
CA ALA A 663 10.95 -16.07 11.07
C ALA A 663 9.97 -14.88 11.09
N GLY A 664 9.05 -14.85 12.06
CA GLY A 664 8.12 -13.74 12.21
C GLY A 664 8.80 -12.38 12.50
N PHE A 665 9.89 -12.36 13.27
CA PHE A 665 10.67 -11.12 13.47
C PHE A 665 11.38 -10.67 12.19
N ILE A 666 11.97 -11.59 11.43
CA ILE A 666 12.59 -11.27 10.15
C ILE A 666 11.56 -10.64 9.21
N LEU A 667 10.41 -11.28 9.07
CA LEU A 667 9.33 -10.80 8.21
C LEU A 667 8.81 -9.44 8.68
N ALA A 668 8.56 -9.26 9.98
CA ALA A 668 8.12 -7.98 10.53
C ALA A 668 9.14 -6.86 10.26
N LEU A 669 10.43 -7.11 10.51
CA LEU A 669 11.47 -6.12 10.26
C LEU A 669 11.72 -5.85 8.78
N SER A 670 11.50 -6.84 7.89
CA SER A 670 11.55 -6.63 6.44
C SER A 670 10.48 -5.63 6.00
N PHE A 671 9.26 -5.75 6.52
CA PHE A 671 8.22 -4.74 6.25
C PHE A 671 8.49 -3.40 6.94
N ALA A 672 9.06 -3.40 8.16
CA ALA A 672 9.43 -2.15 8.82
C ALA A 672 10.46 -1.33 8.01
N ALA A 673 11.33 -1.99 7.23
CA ALA A 673 12.30 -1.30 6.38
C ALA A 673 11.63 -0.46 5.27
N VAL A 674 10.41 -0.80 4.85
CA VAL A 674 9.65 0.00 3.88
C VAL A 674 9.34 1.41 4.42
N ALA A 675 9.27 1.59 5.75
CA ALA A 675 9.09 2.91 6.37
C ALA A 675 10.28 3.87 6.18
N LEU A 676 11.39 3.41 5.61
CA LEU A 676 12.51 4.27 5.18
C LEU A 676 12.12 5.18 4.01
N ILE A 677 11.10 4.81 3.24
CA ILE A 677 10.50 5.70 2.24
C ILE A 677 9.70 6.77 2.98
N PRO A 678 10.07 8.05 2.86
CA PRO A 678 9.49 9.11 3.68
C PRO A 678 8.15 9.63 3.11
N ILE A 679 7.30 8.74 2.64
CA ILE A 679 5.96 8.99 2.11
C ILE A 679 4.93 8.38 3.07
N GLN A 680 3.83 9.09 3.31
CA GLN A 680 2.82 8.71 4.32
C GLN A 680 2.31 7.28 4.11
N GLY A 681 1.81 6.93 2.95
CA GLY A 681 1.22 5.61 2.68
C GLY A 681 2.20 4.44 2.89
N PHE A 682 3.48 4.62 2.53
CA PHE A 682 4.52 3.60 2.79
C PHE A 682 4.81 3.42 4.27
N ARG A 683 4.84 4.50 5.05
CA ARG A 683 5.02 4.44 6.51
C ARG A 683 3.85 3.76 7.20
N GLU A 684 2.63 4.05 6.75
CA GLU A 684 1.41 3.44 7.27
C GLU A 684 1.34 1.94 7.01
N ILE A 685 1.55 1.50 5.77
CA ILE A 685 1.51 0.06 5.42
C ILE A 685 2.65 -0.71 6.10
N ALA A 686 3.87 -0.13 6.14
CA ALA A 686 5.00 -0.72 6.83
C ALA A 686 4.71 -0.92 8.32
N PHE A 687 4.14 0.09 8.98
CA PHE A 687 3.79 0.04 10.39
C PHE A 687 2.67 -0.96 10.66
N ALA A 688 1.60 -0.95 9.87
CA ALA A 688 0.48 -1.88 10.00
C ALA A 688 0.94 -3.34 9.90
N LEU A 689 1.78 -3.64 8.89
CA LEU A 689 2.33 -4.99 8.69
C LEU A 689 3.32 -5.36 9.81
N PHE A 690 4.20 -4.44 10.21
CA PHE A 690 5.14 -4.67 11.31
C PHE A 690 4.42 -5.00 12.62
N VAL A 691 3.49 -4.15 13.04
CA VAL A 691 2.73 -4.35 14.28
C VAL A 691 1.88 -5.61 14.20
N GLY A 692 1.20 -5.83 13.06
CA GLY A 692 0.36 -7.01 12.86
C GLY A 692 1.15 -8.32 12.96
N LEU A 693 2.31 -8.40 12.32
CA LEU A 693 3.19 -9.57 12.39
C LEU A 693 3.79 -9.78 13.79
N LEU A 694 4.09 -8.70 14.52
CA LEU A 694 4.51 -8.81 15.91
C LEU A 694 3.38 -9.30 16.82
N LEU A 695 2.17 -8.77 16.68
CA LEU A 695 1.00 -9.23 17.44
C LEU A 695 0.70 -10.70 17.14
N ASP A 696 0.77 -11.09 15.88
CA ASP A 696 0.57 -12.48 15.47
C ASP A 696 1.64 -13.39 16.09
N THR A 697 2.91 -13.00 16.00
CA THR A 697 4.03 -13.81 16.52
C THR A 697 4.05 -13.90 18.05
N LEU A 698 3.84 -12.78 18.75
CA LEU A 698 4.01 -12.69 20.20
C LEU A 698 2.74 -13.00 20.97
N VAL A 699 1.57 -12.61 20.46
CA VAL A 699 0.28 -12.77 21.15
C VAL A 699 -0.47 -13.97 20.60
N ALA A 700 -0.78 -13.98 19.29
CA ALA A 700 -1.63 -15.02 18.73
C ALA A 700 -0.96 -16.40 18.81
N ARG A 701 0.25 -16.56 18.29
CA ARG A 701 0.94 -17.87 18.23
C ARG A 701 1.50 -18.34 19.57
N THR A 702 1.85 -17.40 20.44
CA THR A 702 2.46 -17.76 21.73
C THR A 702 1.42 -18.01 22.83
N LEU A 703 0.27 -17.33 22.80
CA LEU A 703 -0.76 -17.38 23.83
C LEU A 703 -2.11 -17.83 23.31
N LEU A 704 -2.68 -17.11 22.32
CA LEU A 704 -4.08 -17.29 21.92
C LEU A 704 -4.31 -18.63 21.20
N VAL A 705 -3.53 -18.95 20.17
CA VAL A 705 -3.69 -20.21 19.41
C VAL A 705 -3.44 -21.44 20.28
N PRO A 706 -2.35 -21.53 21.09
CA PRO A 706 -2.19 -22.65 22.03
C PRO A 706 -3.34 -22.79 23.04
N ALA A 707 -3.90 -21.68 23.54
CA ALA A 707 -5.05 -21.70 24.42
C ALA A 707 -6.31 -22.21 23.71
N LEU A 708 -6.57 -21.77 22.48
CA LEU A 708 -7.70 -22.22 21.66
C LEU A 708 -7.60 -23.71 21.33
N VAL A 709 -6.39 -24.20 20.98
CA VAL A 709 -6.15 -25.64 20.77
C VAL A 709 -6.37 -26.44 22.03
N ALA A 710 -5.99 -25.91 23.19
CA ALA A 710 -6.21 -26.58 24.48
C ALA A 710 -7.70 -26.62 24.87
N LEU A 711 -8.52 -25.65 24.40
CA LEU A 711 -9.98 -25.60 24.64
C LEU A 711 -10.76 -26.51 23.67
N PHE A 712 -10.47 -26.41 22.38
CA PHE A 712 -11.29 -27.01 21.33
C PHE A 712 -10.70 -28.29 20.74
N GLY A 713 -9.40 -28.54 20.93
CA GLY A 713 -8.74 -29.71 20.40
C GLY A 713 -8.75 -29.76 18.87
N ARG A 714 -8.81 -30.99 18.32
CA ARG A 714 -8.96 -31.20 16.87
C ARG A 714 -10.35 -30.84 16.35
N GLY A 715 -11.36 -30.81 17.22
CA GLY A 715 -12.77 -30.71 16.81
C GLY A 715 -13.12 -31.82 15.83
N SER A 716 -13.80 -32.83 16.23
CA SER A 716 -14.18 -33.98 15.39
C SER A 716 -15.14 -33.58 14.27
#